data_3ed164df1b0d833959a84542ecfa528e
#
_entry.id   3ed164df1b0d833959a84542ecfa528e
#
_cell.length_a   1.000
_cell.length_b   1.000
_cell.length_c   1.000
_cell.angle_alpha   90.00
_cell.angle_beta   90.00
_cell.angle_gamma   90.00
#
_symmetry.space_group_name_H-M   'P 1'
#
loop_
_entity.id
_entity.type
_entity.pdbx_description
1 polymer ?
#
loop_
_entity_poly.entity_id
_entity_poly.type
_entity_poly.pdbx_seq_one_letter_code
_entity_poly.pdbx_strand_id
1 'polypeptide(L)'
;MIKFLIQRPIAVLMAFTACFIVGLVTYFTLPVSLLPDIAIPEITVQVSAQNTSARELENTVVKPLRQQLIQVAKLKDMDSETRDGAGIIRLGFDFGTNTDLAFIEVNEKIDAAMNYLPRDAERPKVIKASATDIPVFYLNLTLKNDSAYGKTDERAFLDLCEFAENVIKRRIEQLAEVAMVDVTGLVERQLQIVPDPDKLAVLGLSIEDIENVLAQNNVEPGSMTVRDGYYEYNIKFSTLLRTEEDVKGILLRKEGRIIRLGDFCRVEIVPAKEKGVSMSNGKRAVTLAVIKQVDENMEDMKLAINSTMDYFKKVYPDIDFSISRNQTELLDYTISNLQQNLSLGFLFICIVAVLFLGDIKSPFIIGLSMVVSIVICCLFFYLFKMSLNIISLSGLILALGMMIDSSIIVTENISQYRERGYSLRRACVTGTGEVVTPMLSSSLTTVAVFVPLIFMSGIAGALFYDQAFSVTVGLLVSYFTGIMLLPVLYMLVYRTGLRGRSWFSRIRINNPLKEHTLDRFYDAGIDWVFSHKTVSIIFCVVSIPLCVFLFYSVGKERMPQIDQNELIVHVEWNENIHVDENRHRVNVLFGQLLDKTVEQTAAIGQQDYLLNREQALSSSEAELYFKTSSPDGIAPLQKQAVEWLTREYPLATVSFSPPETVFEKLFVTGEADVVAELYARNKEKAPAAEELRGLEQQFAELTGTAPVGIAFENQLDISILQERLLLYDVSYDELYRTLRTVFKENSVAMLHSYQQYLPISIVGEERTVNEVLQQTLIQTRPDSKGEVEHIPLRELVKVRPAEDLKTITAGRNGEYIPFRFYEVDDAPELMEKVKREADATGDWDTAFSGSFFSNRQMLDELVVILFISILLMYFILAAQFESFVQPLIVLLEIPIDVAFALLLLWICGHTLNLMSAIGLIVTCGIIINDSILKLDAINELRRAGMPLLEAIHEAGRRRLRPIIMTSLTTIFAMVPLLFSFDMGSELQKPLSIAMIGAMSVGTLVSLFIIPLIYWFIYRKERA
;
A
#
# COMPACT_ATOMS: atom_id res chain seq x y z
N MET A 1 -38.13 14.02 29.43
CA MET A 1 -37.56 12.79 28.87
C MET A 1 -37.06 11.84 29.96
N ILE A 2 -36.10 12.23 30.79
CA ILE A 2 -35.46 11.36 31.82
C ILE A 2 -36.44 10.80 32.85
N LYS A 3 -37.39 11.62 33.37
CA LYS A 3 -38.46 11.17 34.27
C LYS A 3 -39.29 10.04 33.67
N PHE A 4 -39.58 10.06 32.39
CA PHE A 4 -40.33 9.04 31.68
C PHE A 4 -39.53 7.74 31.55
N LEU A 5 -38.22 7.81 31.23
CA LEU A 5 -37.33 6.67 31.12
C LEU A 5 -37.17 5.93 32.47
N ILE A 6 -36.98 6.69 33.57
CA ILE A 6 -36.84 6.12 34.92
C ILE A 6 -38.16 5.52 35.43
N GLN A 7 -39.32 5.97 34.92
CA GLN A 7 -40.61 5.37 35.24
C GLN A 7 -40.84 4.02 34.55
N ARG A 8 -40.15 3.74 33.39
CA ARG A 8 -40.32 2.51 32.62
C ARG A 8 -38.97 1.77 32.43
N PRO A 9 -38.31 1.36 33.54
CA PRO A 9 -36.96 0.82 33.47
C PRO A 9 -36.84 -0.47 32.63
N ILE A 10 -37.87 -1.33 32.68
CA ILE A 10 -37.90 -2.58 31.92
C ILE A 10 -37.95 -2.30 30.41
N ALA A 11 -38.75 -1.33 29.97
CA ALA A 11 -38.82 -0.98 28.56
C ALA A 11 -37.48 -0.46 28.00
N VAL A 12 -36.77 0.37 28.77
CA VAL A 12 -35.45 0.87 28.41
C VAL A 12 -34.43 -0.29 28.33
N LEU A 13 -34.42 -1.16 29.33
CA LEU A 13 -33.51 -2.34 29.31
C LEU A 13 -33.79 -3.26 28.12
N MET A 14 -35.06 -3.55 27.84
CA MET A 14 -35.41 -4.42 26.70
C MET A 14 -35.02 -3.79 25.38
N ALA A 15 -35.20 -2.48 25.19
CA ALA A 15 -34.77 -1.79 23.97
C ALA A 15 -33.24 -1.89 23.78
N PHE A 16 -32.44 -1.56 24.81
CA PHE A 16 -30.98 -1.67 24.72
C PHE A 16 -30.49 -3.12 24.60
N THR A 17 -31.17 -4.08 25.28
CA THR A 17 -30.85 -5.52 25.12
C THR A 17 -31.14 -5.99 23.69
N ALA A 18 -32.23 -5.54 23.06
CA ALA A 18 -32.52 -5.85 21.68
C ALA A 18 -31.43 -5.29 20.74
N CYS A 19 -31.07 -4.00 20.90
CA CYS A 19 -29.97 -3.41 20.12
C CYS A 19 -28.63 -4.14 20.37
N PHE A 20 -28.35 -4.55 21.60
CA PHE A 20 -27.16 -5.31 21.94
C PHE A 20 -27.13 -6.68 21.25
N ILE A 21 -28.24 -7.43 21.27
CA ILE A 21 -28.31 -8.74 20.59
C ILE A 21 -28.09 -8.57 19.09
N VAL A 22 -28.74 -7.58 18.45
CA VAL A 22 -28.54 -7.32 17.02
C VAL A 22 -27.12 -6.89 16.76
N GLY A 23 -26.54 -5.99 17.56
CA GLY A 23 -25.16 -5.57 17.46
C GLY A 23 -24.15 -6.73 17.63
N LEU A 24 -24.46 -7.68 18.50
CA LEU A 24 -23.62 -8.88 18.68
C LEU A 24 -23.68 -9.80 17.45
N VAL A 25 -24.85 -9.97 16.85
CA VAL A 25 -25.00 -10.73 15.60
C VAL A 25 -24.21 -10.04 14.48
N THR A 26 -24.36 -8.73 14.33
CA THR A 26 -23.61 -7.97 13.30
C THR A 26 -22.10 -8.02 13.50
N TYR A 27 -21.61 -8.05 14.74
CA TYR A 27 -20.17 -8.22 15.00
C TYR A 27 -19.59 -9.47 14.34
N PHE A 28 -20.31 -10.60 14.38
CA PHE A 28 -19.86 -11.86 13.76
C PHE A 28 -20.07 -11.90 12.24
N THR A 29 -20.83 -10.97 11.68
CA THR A 29 -21.10 -10.91 10.23
C THR A 29 -20.33 -9.79 9.52
N LEU A 30 -19.66 -8.89 10.26
CA LEU A 30 -18.86 -7.83 9.68
C LEU A 30 -17.62 -8.43 8.99
N PRO A 31 -17.31 -7.97 7.77
CA PRO A 31 -16.09 -8.39 7.09
C PRO A 31 -14.87 -7.86 7.83
N VAL A 32 -13.84 -8.71 7.95
CA VAL A 32 -12.55 -8.36 8.55
C VAL A 32 -11.53 -8.18 7.44
N SER A 33 -10.86 -7.04 7.43
CA SER A 33 -9.84 -6.69 6.43
C SER A 33 -8.67 -5.95 7.09
N LEU A 34 -7.54 -5.89 6.41
CA LEU A 34 -6.38 -5.13 6.92
C LEU A 34 -6.65 -3.63 6.88
N LEU A 35 -7.14 -3.15 5.75
CA LEU A 35 -7.48 -1.75 5.48
C LEU A 35 -8.90 -1.65 4.90
N PRO A 36 -9.53 -0.46 4.92
CA PRO A 36 -10.79 -0.24 4.23
C PRO A 36 -10.62 -0.45 2.72
N ASP A 37 -11.72 -0.73 2.03
CA ASP A 37 -11.73 -0.84 0.57
C ASP A 37 -11.55 0.55 -0.07
N ILE A 38 -10.37 0.78 -0.64
CA ILE A 38 -10.00 2.07 -1.24
C ILE A 38 -9.82 1.87 -2.73
N ALA A 39 -10.70 2.49 -3.52
CA ALA A 39 -10.52 2.57 -4.95
C ALA A 39 -9.38 3.53 -5.28
N ILE A 40 -8.26 3.00 -5.78
CA ILE A 40 -7.16 3.81 -6.31
C ILE A 40 -7.60 4.30 -7.69
N PRO A 41 -7.68 5.62 -7.93
CA PRO A 41 -8.11 6.14 -9.22
C PRO A 41 -6.95 6.10 -10.24
N GLU A 42 -6.46 4.88 -10.51
CA GLU A 42 -5.36 4.63 -11.44
C GLU A 42 -5.70 3.48 -12.39
N ILE A 43 -5.29 3.64 -13.65
CA ILE A 43 -5.39 2.61 -14.69
C ILE A 43 -4.00 2.43 -15.30
N THR A 44 -3.55 1.18 -15.35
CA THR A 44 -2.27 0.82 -15.95
C THR A 44 -2.50 0.17 -17.33
N VAL A 45 -1.76 0.64 -18.34
CA VAL A 45 -1.75 0.05 -19.68
C VAL A 45 -0.39 -0.63 -19.88
N GLN A 46 -0.40 -1.93 -20.04
CA GLN A 46 0.79 -2.73 -20.31
C GLN A 46 0.93 -3.02 -21.80
N VAL A 47 2.11 -2.78 -22.31
CA VAL A 47 2.51 -3.06 -23.69
C VAL A 47 3.58 -4.15 -23.67
N SER A 48 3.42 -5.19 -24.48
CA SER A 48 4.42 -6.24 -24.68
C SER A 48 4.80 -6.29 -26.14
N ALA A 49 6.09 -6.24 -26.43
CA ALA A 49 6.61 -6.39 -27.79
C ALA A 49 7.94 -7.16 -27.72
N GLN A 50 7.86 -8.45 -27.97
CA GLN A 50 9.04 -9.31 -27.86
C GLN A 50 10.14 -8.89 -28.82
N ASN A 51 11.39 -8.93 -28.35
CA ASN A 51 12.59 -8.62 -29.14
C ASN A 51 12.60 -7.21 -29.77
N THR A 52 12.06 -6.22 -29.06
CA THR A 52 12.06 -4.81 -29.47
C THR A 52 12.83 -4.00 -28.43
N SER A 53 13.78 -3.17 -28.85
CA SER A 53 14.53 -2.31 -27.92
C SER A 53 13.64 -1.26 -27.26
N ALA A 54 14.02 -0.77 -26.08
CA ALA A 54 13.30 0.26 -25.35
C ALA A 54 13.03 1.49 -26.23
N ARG A 55 14.01 1.95 -26.97
CA ARG A 55 13.91 3.11 -27.88
C ARG A 55 12.95 2.89 -29.04
N GLU A 56 12.98 1.71 -29.65
CA GLU A 56 12.06 1.36 -30.73
C GLU A 56 10.64 1.22 -30.22
N LEU A 57 10.44 0.53 -29.10
CA LEU A 57 9.13 0.33 -28.47
C LEU A 57 8.52 1.68 -28.03
N GLU A 58 9.32 2.57 -27.44
CA GLU A 58 8.87 3.93 -27.09
C GLU A 58 8.38 4.69 -28.34
N ASN A 59 9.16 4.74 -29.40
CA ASN A 59 8.83 5.53 -30.57
C ASN A 59 7.68 4.94 -31.40
N THR A 60 7.57 3.62 -31.49
CA THR A 60 6.61 2.95 -32.39
C THR A 60 5.28 2.62 -31.71
N VAL A 61 5.26 2.40 -30.39
CA VAL A 61 4.07 1.93 -29.68
C VAL A 61 3.69 2.84 -28.49
N VAL A 62 4.62 3.06 -27.52
CA VAL A 62 4.26 3.73 -26.28
C VAL A 62 3.95 5.21 -26.47
N LYS A 63 4.76 5.93 -27.25
CA LYS A 63 4.54 7.35 -27.55
C LYS A 63 3.23 7.61 -28.31
N PRO A 64 2.87 6.87 -29.39
CA PRO A 64 1.56 6.98 -30.03
C PRO A 64 0.39 6.68 -29.08
N LEU A 65 0.53 5.68 -28.22
CA LEU A 65 -0.50 5.37 -27.20
C LEU A 65 -0.67 6.53 -26.22
N ARG A 66 0.41 7.08 -25.66
CA ARG A 66 0.34 8.24 -24.75
C ARG A 66 -0.36 9.44 -25.41
N GLN A 67 -0.10 9.70 -26.68
CA GLN A 67 -0.73 10.80 -27.41
C GLN A 67 -2.25 10.64 -27.54
N GLN A 68 -2.76 9.42 -27.59
CA GLN A 68 -4.20 9.14 -27.57
C GLN A 68 -4.77 9.16 -26.14
N LEU A 69 -4.05 8.59 -25.19
CA LEU A 69 -4.48 8.45 -23.79
C LEU A 69 -4.54 9.79 -23.04
N ILE A 70 -3.74 10.80 -23.44
CA ILE A 70 -3.77 12.14 -22.83
C ILE A 70 -5.14 12.83 -22.98
N GLN A 71 -5.99 12.35 -23.89
CA GLN A 71 -7.32 12.90 -24.16
C GLN A 71 -8.41 12.31 -23.25
N VAL A 72 -8.07 11.35 -22.39
CA VAL A 72 -9.02 10.72 -21.45
C VAL A 72 -9.49 11.75 -20.43
N ALA A 73 -10.80 11.78 -20.17
CA ALA A 73 -11.42 12.75 -19.28
C ALA A 73 -10.94 12.60 -17.82
N LYS A 74 -10.76 13.73 -17.14
CA LYS A 74 -10.32 13.80 -15.73
C LYS A 74 -8.95 13.16 -15.46
N LEU A 75 -8.11 13.00 -16.48
CA LEU A 75 -6.74 12.57 -16.31
C LEU A 75 -5.95 13.64 -15.56
N LYS A 76 -5.47 13.31 -14.36
CA LYS A 76 -4.66 14.17 -13.50
C LYS A 76 -3.18 14.06 -13.87
N ASP A 77 -2.70 12.83 -13.97
CA ASP A 77 -1.30 12.51 -14.21
C ASP A 77 -1.13 11.35 -15.19
N MET A 78 0.00 11.30 -15.86
CA MET A 78 0.34 10.24 -16.80
C MET A 78 1.85 10.05 -16.85
N ASP A 79 2.31 8.86 -16.49
CA ASP A 79 3.71 8.45 -16.56
C ASP A 79 3.84 7.18 -17.39
N SER A 80 4.95 7.05 -18.09
CA SER A 80 5.29 5.80 -18.79
C SER A 80 6.75 5.45 -18.59
N GLU A 81 6.99 4.17 -18.48
CA GLU A 81 8.31 3.54 -18.44
C GLU A 81 8.40 2.51 -19.55
N THR A 82 9.39 2.65 -20.40
CA THR A 82 9.62 1.73 -21.51
C THR A 82 10.98 1.09 -21.38
N ARG A 83 11.03 -0.23 -21.45
CA ARG A 83 12.22 -1.09 -21.41
C ARG A 83 12.23 -2.02 -22.60
N ASP A 84 13.28 -2.81 -22.74
CA ASP A 84 13.35 -3.83 -23.80
C ASP A 84 12.18 -4.81 -23.70
N GLY A 85 11.40 -4.88 -24.75
CA GLY A 85 10.25 -5.78 -24.85
C GLY A 85 9.00 -5.42 -24.02
N ALA A 86 9.04 -4.43 -23.15
CA ALA A 86 7.92 -4.07 -22.27
C ALA A 86 7.76 -2.57 -22.09
N GLY A 87 6.52 -2.10 -22.05
CA GLY A 87 6.17 -0.72 -21.73
C GLY A 87 4.99 -0.67 -20.76
N ILE A 88 5.03 0.25 -19.82
CA ILE A 88 3.97 0.48 -18.83
C ILE A 88 3.57 1.95 -18.90
N ILE A 89 2.28 2.23 -19.06
CA ILE A 89 1.72 3.59 -18.98
C ILE A 89 0.76 3.62 -17.79
N ARG A 90 1.03 4.48 -16.81
CA ARG A 90 0.18 4.71 -15.64
C ARG A 90 -0.66 5.96 -15.85
N LEU A 91 -1.95 5.85 -15.65
CA LEU A 91 -2.94 6.92 -15.80
C LEU A 91 -3.56 7.22 -14.45
N GLY A 92 -3.16 8.32 -13.82
CA GLY A 92 -3.71 8.79 -12.56
C GLY A 92 -4.89 9.73 -12.80
N PHE A 93 -6.01 9.52 -12.11
CA PHE A 93 -7.23 10.33 -12.22
C PHE A 93 -7.50 11.14 -10.95
N ASP A 94 -8.34 12.15 -11.05
CA ASP A 94 -8.84 12.86 -9.87
C ASP A 94 -9.62 11.93 -8.94
N PHE A 95 -9.42 12.10 -7.63
CA PHE A 95 -10.11 11.30 -6.63
C PHE A 95 -11.63 11.45 -6.75
N GLY A 96 -12.37 10.34 -6.63
CA GLY A 96 -13.82 10.29 -6.85
C GLY A 96 -14.23 10.14 -8.32
N THR A 97 -13.26 9.97 -9.24
CA THR A 97 -13.56 9.59 -10.62
C THR A 97 -14.07 8.15 -10.66
N ASN A 98 -15.13 7.91 -11.43
CA ASN A 98 -15.62 6.55 -11.66
C ASN A 98 -14.60 5.81 -12.54
N THR A 99 -13.82 4.91 -11.91
CA THR A 99 -12.76 4.15 -12.58
C THR A 99 -13.29 3.17 -13.63
N ASP A 100 -14.54 2.72 -13.53
CA ASP A 100 -15.15 1.82 -14.53
C ASP A 100 -15.42 2.57 -15.85
N LEU A 101 -15.91 3.80 -15.76
CA LEU A 101 -16.11 4.65 -16.93
C LEU A 101 -14.76 5.06 -17.56
N ALA A 102 -13.78 5.41 -16.72
CA ALA A 102 -12.43 5.71 -17.19
C ALA A 102 -11.79 4.51 -17.88
N PHE A 103 -11.98 3.29 -17.35
CA PHE A 103 -11.49 2.05 -17.96
C PHE A 103 -12.09 1.82 -19.36
N ILE A 104 -13.39 2.06 -19.53
CA ILE A 104 -14.05 1.96 -20.84
C ILE A 104 -13.47 2.98 -21.82
N GLU A 105 -13.31 4.23 -21.39
CA GLU A 105 -12.75 5.30 -22.24
C GLU A 105 -11.28 5.02 -22.62
N VAL A 106 -10.46 4.52 -21.69
CA VAL A 106 -9.09 4.09 -21.96
C VAL A 106 -9.05 2.98 -23.01
N ASN A 107 -9.91 1.95 -22.91
CA ASN A 107 -10.00 0.89 -23.90
C ASN A 107 -10.42 1.43 -25.28
N GLU A 108 -11.38 2.37 -25.35
CA GLU A 108 -11.79 3.02 -26.59
C GLU A 108 -10.61 3.78 -27.24
N LYS A 109 -9.82 4.51 -26.45
CA LYS A 109 -8.63 5.21 -26.94
C LYS A 109 -7.55 4.26 -27.43
N ILE A 110 -7.36 3.13 -26.77
CA ILE A 110 -6.42 2.09 -27.22
C ILE A 110 -6.88 1.48 -28.54
N ASP A 111 -8.16 1.13 -28.67
CA ASP A 111 -8.70 0.57 -29.92
C ASP A 111 -8.57 1.59 -31.09
N ALA A 112 -8.71 2.86 -30.82
CA ALA A 112 -8.43 3.91 -31.80
C ALA A 112 -6.93 4.00 -32.15
N ALA A 113 -6.04 3.84 -31.16
CA ALA A 113 -4.59 3.87 -31.35
C ALA A 113 -4.09 2.66 -32.16
N MET A 114 -4.71 1.49 -32.06
CA MET A 114 -4.32 0.28 -32.81
C MET A 114 -4.24 0.50 -34.33
N ASN A 115 -4.97 1.47 -34.88
CA ASN A 115 -4.89 1.79 -36.30
C ASN A 115 -3.55 2.46 -36.69
N TYR A 116 -2.81 2.99 -35.76
CA TYR A 116 -1.53 3.69 -35.94
C TYR A 116 -0.32 2.87 -35.52
N LEU A 117 -0.55 1.75 -34.82
CA LEU A 117 0.52 0.87 -34.31
C LEU A 117 0.98 -0.12 -35.41
N PRO A 118 2.19 -0.67 -35.27
CA PRO A 118 2.67 -1.76 -36.13
C PRO A 118 1.67 -2.91 -36.16
N ARG A 119 1.53 -3.60 -37.30
CA ARG A 119 0.54 -4.69 -37.45
C ARG A 119 0.84 -5.93 -36.62
N ASP A 120 2.08 -6.10 -36.21
CA ASP A 120 2.60 -7.16 -35.37
C ASP A 120 2.58 -6.80 -33.86
N ALA A 121 2.18 -5.59 -33.53
CA ALA A 121 2.03 -5.20 -32.12
C ALA A 121 0.82 -5.89 -31.49
N GLU A 122 1.05 -6.51 -30.35
CA GLU A 122 -0.03 -7.06 -29.53
C GLU A 122 -0.91 -5.94 -28.98
N ARG A 123 -2.22 -6.21 -28.82
CA ARG A 123 -3.12 -5.25 -28.19
C ARG A 123 -2.71 -5.00 -26.74
N PRO A 124 -2.47 -3.73 -26.33
CA PRO A 124 -2.13 -3.40 -24.96
C PRO A 124 -3.17 -3.91 -23.96
N LYS A 125 -2.70 -4.47 -22.85
CA LYS A 125 -3.54 -4.93 -21.75
C LYS A 125 -3.85 -3.74 -20.84
N VAL A 126 -5.13 -3.56 -20.49
CA VAL A 126 -5.58 -2.52 -19.57
C VAL A 126 -5.92 -3.15 -18.23
N ILE A 127 -5.33 -2.62 -17.16
CA ILE A 127 -5.50 -3.11 -15.81
C ILE A 127 -5.99 -1.94 -14.96
N LYS A 128 -7.11 -2.14 -14.28
CA LYS A 128 -7.65 -1.19 -13.30
C LYS A 128 -6.97 -1.44 -11.96
N ALA A 129 -6.35 -0.42 -11.37
CA ALA A 129 -5.72 -0.55 -10.06
C ALA A 129 -6.76 -0.61 -8.94
N SER A 130 -6.61 -1.56 -8.02
CA SER A 130 -7.32 -1.59 -6.75
C SER A 130 -6.32 -1.88 -5.63
N ALA A 131 -6.55 -1.33 -4.45
CA ALA A 131 -5.77 -1.68 -3.26
C ALA A 131 -5.95 -3.15 -2.88
N THR A 132 -7.04 -3.77 -3.32
CA THR A 132 -7.36 -5.18 -3.06
C THR A 132 -6.70 -6.16 -4.00
N ASP A 133 -6.06 -5.68 -5.09
CA ASP A 133 -5.41 -6.55 -6.09
C ASP A 133 -3.99 -6.97 -5.70
N ILE A 134 -3.55 -6.65 -4.49
CA ILE A 134 -2.29 -7.15 -3.95
C ILE A 134 -2.47 -8.61 -3.56
N PRO A 135 -1.54 -9.50 -3.95
CA PRO A 135 -1.59 -10.89 -3.55
C PRO A 135 -1.65 -11.04 -2.04
N VAL A 136 -2.59 -11.83 -1.56
CA VAL A 136 -2.73 -12.13 -0.13
C VAL A 136 -1.56 -12.97 0.37
N PHE A 137 -1.05 -13.85 -0.51
CA PHE A 137 0.16 -14.62 -0.30
C PHE A 137 0.68 -15.16 -1.63
N TYR A 138 1.92 -15.58 -1.61
CA TYR A 138 2.56 -16.27 -2.73
C TYR A 138 2.73 -17.75 -2.36
N LEU A 139 2.20 -18.63 -3.21
CA LEU A 139 2.35 -20.06 -3.09
C LEU A 139 3.48 -20.53 -4.00
N ASN A 140 4.53 -21.05 -3.42
CA ASN A 140 5.69 -21.58 -4.15
C ASN A 140 5.62 -23.09 -4.23
N LEU A 141 5.68 -23.63 -5.45
CA LEU A 141 5.73 -25.06 -5.74
C LEU A 141 7.16 -25.43 -6.12
N THR A 142 7.75 -26.37 -5.40
CA THR A 142 9.10 -26.89 -5.69
C THR A 142 9.09 -28.42 -5.73
N LEU A 143 10.03 -29.00 -6.45
CA LEU A 143 10.23 -30.45 -6.44
C LEU A 143 10.90 -30.87 -5.13
N LYS A 144 10.33 -31.85 -4.45
CA LYS A 144 10.83 -32.31 -3.14
C LYS A 144 12.22 -32.93 -3.23
N ASN A 145 12.48 -33.61 -4.34
CA ASN A 145 13.75 -34.35 -4.59
C ASN A 145 14.90 -33.43 -5.05
N ASP A 146 14.61 -32.17 -5.42
CA ASP A 146 15.65 -31.22 -5.77
C ASP A 146 16.46 -30.80 -4.55
N SER A 147 17.77 -30.74 -4.71
CA SER A 147 18.66 -30.21 -3.68
C SER A 147 18.69 -28.69 -3.76
N ALA A 148 18.67 -28.00 -2.58
CA ALA A 148 18.88 -26.57 -2.52
C ALA A 148 20.21 -26.19 -3.19
N TYR A 149 20.18 -25.16 -4.04
CA TYR A 149 21.33 -24.66 -4.83
C TYR A 149 21.93 -25.67 -5.83
N GLY A 150 21.23 -26.80 -6.10
CA GLY A 150 21.63 -27.82 -7.05
C GLY A 150 21.05 -27.65 -8.46
N LYS A 151 21.35 -28.61 -9.35
CA LYS A 151 20.73 -28.69 -10.67
C LYS A 151 19.34 -29.30 -10.52
N THR A 152 18.35 -28.67 -11.12
CA THR A 152 16.96 -29.14 -11.21
C THR A 152 16.85 -30.18 -12.34
N ASP A 153 16.03 -31.21 -12.16
CA ASP A 153 15.64 -32.10 -13.25
C ASP A 153 14.66 -31.36 -14.18
N GLU A 154 15.13 -30.95 -15.34
CA GLU A 154 14.38 -30.14 -16.31
C GLU A 154 13.07 -30.80 -16.75
N ARG A 155 13.04 -32.13 -16.92
CA ARG A 155 11.82 -32.84 -17.33
C ARG A 155 10.77 -32.82 -16.20
N ALA A 156 11.20 -33.14 -14.98
CA ALA A 156 10.33 -33.11 -13.83
C ALA A 156 9.81 -31.69 -13.54
N PHE A 157 10.64 -30.66 -13.81
CA PHE A 157 10.23 -29.27 -13.64
C PHE A 157 9.22 -28.82 -14.72
N LEU A 158 9.38 -29.24 -15.98
CA LEU A 158 8.38 -28.99 -17.02
C LEU A 158 7.03 -29.62 -16.69
N ASP A 159 7.04 -30.85 -16.15
CA ASP A 159 5.82 -31.53 -15.69
C ASP A 159 5.19 -30.76 -14.51
N LEU A 160 6.01 -30.22 -13.61
CA LEU A 160 5.55 -29.35 -12.51
C LEU A 160 4.90 -28.06 -13.05
N CYS A 161 5.48 -27.41 -14.06
CA CYS A 161 4.94 -26.20 -14.67
C CYS A 161 3.55 -26.45 -15.28
N GLU A 162 3.40 -27.51 -16.08
CA GLU A 162 2.13 -27.91 -16.68
C GLU A 162 1.08 -28.27 -15.60
N PHE A 163 1.50 -28.96 -14.56
CA PHE A 163 0.65 -29.31 -13.44
C PHE A 163 0.22 -28.08 -12.63
N ALA A 164 1.13 -27.15 -12.36
CA ALA A 164 0.85 -25.92 -11.66
C ALA A 164 -0.22 -25.07 -12.38
N GLU A 165 -0.09 -24.93 -13.70
CA GLU A 165 -1.00 -24.13 -14.51
C GLU A 165 -2.38 -24.79 -14.69
N ASN A 166 -2.39 -26.08 -15.05
CA ASN A 166 -3.61 -26.78 -15.46
C ASN A 166 -4.41 -27.37 -14.29
N VAL A 167 -3.77 -27.67 -13.15
CA VAL A 167 -4.42 -28.32 -12.00
C VAL A 167 -4.45 -27.43 -10.79
N ILE A 168 -3.29 -26.97 -10.30
CA ILE A 168 -3.21 -26.23 -9.03
C ILE A 168 -3.86 -24.86 -9.15
N LYS A 169 -3.45 -24.06 -10.14
CA LYS A 169 -4.03 -22.74 -10.42
C LYS A 169 -5.54 -22.82 -10.52
N ARG A 170 -6.04 -23.70 -11.41
CA ARG A 170 -7.49 -23.83 -11.64
C ARG A 170 -8.27 -24.29 -10.42
N ARG A 171 -7.64 -25.13 -9.57
CA ARG A 171 -8.27 -25.58 -8.32
C ARG A 171 -8.38 -24.47 -7.30
N ILE A 172 -7.38 -23.60 -7.21
CA ILE A 172 -7.40 -22.43 -6.34
C ILE A 172 -8.40 -21.38 -6.85
N GLU A 173 -8.45 -21.15 -8.17
CA GLU A 173 -9.40 -20.23 -8.81
C GLU A 173 -10.87 -20.66 -8.67
N GLN A 174 -11.16 -21.94 -8.35
CA GLN A 174 -12.51 -22.42 -8.07
C GLN A 174 -13.02 -22.08 -6.67
N LEU A 175 -12.17 -21.60 -5.78
CA LEU A 175 -12.59 -21.14 -4.45
C LEU A 175 -13.34 -19.82 -4.60
N ALA A 176 -14.47 -19.69 -3.89
CA ALA A 176 -15.31 -18.49 -3.97
C ALA A 176 -14.59 -17.22 -3.48
N GLU A 177 -13.64 -17.41 -2.56
CA GLU A 177 -12.87 -16.36 -1.90
C GLU A 177 -11.73 -15.82 -2.79
N VAL A 178 -11.41 -16.51 -3.90
CA VAL A 178 -10.29 -16.18 -4.80
C VAL A 178 -10.80 -15.46 -6.04
N ALA A 179 -10.29 -14.27 -6.29
CA ALA A 179 -10.61 -13.50 -7.51
C ALA A 179 -9.80 -13.99 -8.71
N MET A 180 -8.50 -14.22 -8.50
CA MET A 180 -7.56 -14.59 -9.55
C MET A 180 -6.31 -15.23 -8.94
N VAL A 181 -5.67 -16.08 -9.72
CA VAL A 181 -4.33 -16.62 -9.43
C VAL A 181 -3.40 -16.24 -10.57
N ASP A 182 -2.39 -15.44 -10.27
CA ASP A 182 -1.36 -15.04 -11.20
C ASP A 182 -0.13 -15.94 -11.03
N VAL A 183 0.50 -16.38 -12.12
CA VAL A 183 1.58 -17.40 -12.07
C VAL A 183 2.82 -16.88 -12.75
N THR A 184 3.97 -17.11 -12.12
CA THR A 184 5.29 -16.86 -12.71
C THR A 184 6.25 -18.01 -12.50
N GLY A 185 7.39 -17.97 -13.22
CA GLY A 185 8.39 -19.03 -13.18
C GLY A 185 7.98 -20.26 -13.98
N LEU A 186 6.95 -20.15 -14.83
CA LEU A 186 6.56 -21.19 -15.76
C LEU A 186 7.56 -21.28 -16.92
N VAL A 187 7.81 -22.49 -17.36
CA VAL A 187 8.54 -22.77 -18.58
C VAL A 187 7.64 -23.55 -19.52
N GLU A 188 7.39 -22.96 -20.66
CA GLU A 188 6.62 -23.62 -21.71
C GLU A 188 7.47 -24.65 -22.48
N ARG A 189 6.82 -25.67 -23.02
CA ARG A 189 7.46 -26.57 -23.96
C ARG A 189 7.38 -25.98 -25.36
N GLN A 190 8.45 -26.13 -26.13
CA GLN A 190 8.44 -25.79 -27.56
C GLN A 190 8.99 -26.93 -28.39
N LEU A 191 8.51 -27.05 -29.61
CA LEU A 191 9.11 -27.93 -30.60
C LEU A 191 10.22 -27.15 -31.31
N GLN A 192 11.46 -27.56 -31.07
CA GLN A 192 12.64 -26.93 -31.67
C GLN A 192 13.07 -27.70 -32.91
N ILE A 193 13.28 -26.99 -34.00
CA ILE A 193 13.85 -27.51 -35.24
C ILE A 193 15.24 -26.89 -35.41
N VAL A 194 16.28 -27.68 -35.36
CA VAL A 194 17.67 -27.27 -35.57
C VAL A 194 18.16 -27.82 -36.90
N PRO A 195 18.21 -26.96 -37.95
CA PRO A 195 18.72 -27.36 -39.24
C PRO A 195 20.24 -27.57 -39.20
N ASP A 196 20.73 -28.57 -39.91
CA ASP A 196 22.16 -28.85 -40.15
C ASP A 196 22.66 -27.95 -41.29
N PRO A 197 23.53 -26.96 -41.04
CA PRO A 197 23.92 -25.97 -42.04
C PRO A 197 24.64 -26.58 -43.24
N ASP A 198 25.46 -27.60 -42.97
CA ASP A 198 26.25 -28.29 -44.04
C ASP A 198 25.31 -29.03 -44.97
N LYS A 199 24.31 -29.71 -44.43
CA LYS A 199 23.32 -30.44 -45.24
C LYS A 199 22.39 -29.45 -45.99
N LEU A 200 22.00 -28.30 -45.37
CA LEU A 200 21.25 -27.27 -46.07
C LEU A 200 22.00 -26.74 -47.28
N ALA A 201 23.31 -26.43 -47.13
CA ALA A 201 24.15 -25.96 -48.22
C ALA A 201 24.29 -26.98 -49.38
N VAL A 202 24.51 -28.25 -49.03
CA VAL A 202 24.62 -29.33 -50.02
C VAL A 202 23.30 -29.61 -50.77
N LEU A 203 22.18 -29.43 -50.09
CA LEU A 203 20.84 -29.63 -50.65
C LEU A 203 20.27 -28.40 -51.36
N GLY A 204 20.95 -27.26 -51.30
CA GLY A 204 20.45 -25.96 -51.79
C GLY A 204 19.16 -25.50 -51.17
N LEU A 205 18.96 -25.84 -49.85
CA LEU A 205 17.78 -25.47 -49.07
C LEU A 205 18.05 -24.23 -48.23
N SER A 206 17.05 -23.37 -48.12
CA SER A 206 17.04 -22.22 -47.21
C SER A 206 16.15 -22.48 -45.97
N ILE A 207 16.31 -21.69 -44.95
CA ILE A 207 15.39 -21.71 -43.76
C ILE A 207 13.97 -21.35 -44.20
N GLU A 208 13.82 -20.44 -45.20
CA GLU A 208 12.53 -20.07 -45.78
C GLU A 208 11.81 -21.25 -46.43
N ASP A 209 12.55 -22.18 -47.09
CA ASP A 209 11.97 -23.41 -47.61
C ASP A 209 11.35 -24.26 -46.49
N ILE A 210 11.99 -24.31 -45.32
CA ILE A 210 11.48 -25.02 -44.13
C ILE A 210 10.22 -24.31 -43.59
N GLU A 211 10.26 -23.00 -43.44
CA GLU A 211 9.12 -22.20 -42.98
C GLU A 211 7.89 -22.37 -43.87
N ASN A 212 8.09 -22.27 -45.16
CA ASN A 212 7.01 -22.42 -46.15
C ASN A 212 6.40 -23.83 -46.13
N VAL A 213 7.19 -24.86 -45.94
CA VAL A 213 6.69 -26.23 -45.88
C VAL A 213 5.97 -26.52 -44.60
N LEU A 214 6.44 -25.99 -43.46
CA LEU A 214 5.73 -26.07 -42.20
C LEU A 214 4.36 -25.36 -42.29
N ALA A 215 4.30 -24.15 -42.82
CA ALA A 215 3.08 -23.43 -43.01
C ALA A 215 2.07 -24.13 -43.92
N GLN A 216 2.55 -24.74 -45.04
CA GLN A 216 1.72 -25.48 -45.98
C GLN A 216 1.18 -26.79 -45.43
N ASN A 217 1.91 -27.46 -44.55
CA ASN A 217 1.52 -28.75 -43.96
C ASN A 217 0.77 -28.61 -42.61
N ASN A 218 0.57 -27.41 -42.14
CA ASN A 218 -0.14 -27.14 -40.85
C ASN A 218 -1.39 -26.31 -41.10
N VAL A 219 -2.23 -26.71 -42.04
CA VAL A 219 -3.46 -25.96 -42.39
C VAL A 219 -4.69 -26.74 -41.97
N GLU A 220 -5.62 -26.10 -41.30
CA GLU A 220 -6.95 -26.61 -40.98
C GLU A 220 -7.99 -25.95 -41.91
N PRO A 221 -8.36 -26.56 -43.03
CA PRO A 221 -9.30 -25.99 -43.99
C PRO A 221 -10.74 -26.17 -43.51
N GLY A 222 -11.15 -25.75 -42.38
CA GLY A 222 -12.52 -25.80 -41.93
C GLY A 222 -13.32 -27.07 -42.19
N SER A 223 -14.44 -27.24 -41.54
CA SER A 223 -15.34 -28.38 -41.86
C SER A 223 -16.14 -28.11 -43.13
N MET A 224 -16.09 -29.03 -44.07
CA MET A 224 -16.93 -29.02 -45.26
C MET A 224 -17.98 -30.10 -45.15
N THR A 225 -19.23 -29.83 -45.55
CA THR A 225 -20.28 -30.81 -45.67
C THR A 225 -20.51 -31.13 -47.14
N VAL A 226 -20.57 -32.40 -47.45
CA VAL A 226 -20.84 -32.90 -48.81
C VAL A 226 -22.08 -33.79 -48.73
N ARG A 227 -23.05 -33.50 -49.61
CA ARG A 227 -24.22 -34.31 -49.80
C ARG A 227 -24.00 -35.36 -50.90
N ASP A 228 -24.14 -36.63 -50.51
CA ASP A 228 -24.10 -37.75 -51.43
C ASP A 228 -25.45 -38.49 -51.39
N GLY A 229 -26.30 -38.18 -52.37
CA GLY A 229 -27.65 -38.68 -52.42
C GLY A 229 -28.53 -38.26 -51.23
N TYR A 230 -28.89 -39.21 -50.38
CA TYR A 230 -29.68 -38.95 -49.14
C TYR A 230 -28.81 -38.71 -47.90
N TYR A 231 -27.50 -38.85 -48.00
CA TYR A 231 -26.55 -38.74 -46.87
C TYR A 231 -25.81 -37.43 -46.94
N GLU A 232 -25.53 -36.87 -45.79
CA GLU A 232 -24.66 -35.70 -45.65
C GLU A 232 -23.45 -36.10 -44.80
N TYR A 233 -22.27 -35.87 -45.36
CA TYR A 233 -20.99 -36.25 -44.72
C TYR A 233 -20.23 -34.99 -44.34
N ASN A 234 -19.77 -34.92 -43.10
CA ASN A 234 -18.77 -33.93 -42.70
C ASN A 234 -17.37 -34.43 -43.13
N ILE A 235 -16.74 -33.70 -44.04
CA ILE A 235 -15.37 -33.98 -44.47
C ILE A 235 -14.43 -33.27 -43.50
N LYS A 236 -13.58 -34.03 -42.84
CA LYS A 236 -12.52 -33.53 -41.99
C LYS A 236 -11.17 -33.78 -42.66
N PHE A 237 -10.40 -32.71 -42.90
CA PHE A 237 -9.03 -32.82 -43.34
C PHE A 237 -8.13 -32.98 -42.11
N SER A 238 -7.19 -33.94 -42.16
CA SER A 238 -6.26 -34.22 -41.04
C SER A 238 -4.82 -33.95 -41.49
N THR A 239 -4.53 -32.69 -41.75
CA THR A 239 -3.18 -32.23 -42.14
C THR A 239 -2.45 -31.50 -41.02
N LEU A 240 -3.06 -31.43 -39.80
CA LEU A 240 -2.43 -30.79 -38.66
C LEU A 240 -1.26 -31.60 -38.11
N LEU A 241 -0.19 -30.90 -37.83
CA LEU A 241 0.98 -31.45 -37.13
C LEU A 241 0.62 -31.63 -35.66
N ARG A 242 0.72 -32.86 -35.13
CA ARG A 242 0.33 -33.20 -33.76
C ARG A 242 1.44 -33.77 -32.89
N THR A 243 2.41 -34.40 -33.55
CA THR A 243 3.53 -35.07 -32.89
C THR A 243 4.85 -34.63 -33.49
N GLU A 244 5.93 -34.85 -32.76
CA GLU A 244 7.30 -34.65 -33.22
C GLU A 244 7.58 -35.47 -34.47
N GLU A 245 7.04 -36.68 -34.56
CA GLU A 245 7.22 -37.59 -35.72
C GLU A 245 6.50 -37.09 -36.97
N ASP A 246 5.35 -36.39 -36.81
CA ASP A 246 4.66 -35.79 -37.96
C ASP A 246 5.52 -34.68 -38.57
N VAL A 247 6.21 -33.92 -37.73
CA VAL A 247 7.12 -32.84 -38.17
C VAL A 247 8.36 -33.44 -38.84
N LYS A 248 8.99 -34.46 -38.27
CA LYS A 248 10.11 -35.17 -38.87
C LYS A 248 9.74 -35.78 -40.21
N GLY A 249 8.48 -36.23 -40.35
CA GLY A 249 7.95 -36.89 -41.54
C GLY A 249 7.61 -35.96 -42.70
N ILE A 250 7.65 -34.63 -42.53
CA ILE A 250 7.35 -33.67 -43.60
C ILE A 250 8.28 -33.84 -44.78
N LEU A 251 7.70 -33.87 -45.99
CA LEU A 251 8.40 -34.05 -47.24
C LEU A 251 8.60 -32.73 -48.00
N LEU A 252 9.83 -32.40 -48.36
CA LEU A 252 10.20 -31.30 -49.21
C LEU A 252 10.58 -31.83 -50.61
N ARG A 253 10.20 -31.06 -51.62
CA ARG A 253 10.64 -31.32 -53.01
C ARG A 253 11.57 -30.20 -53.49
N LYS A 254 12.85 -30.52 -53.74
CA LYS A 254 13.84 -29.59 -54.32
C LYS A 254 14.54 -30.27 -55.47
N GLU A 255 14.65 -29.64 -56.63
CA GLU A 255 15.30 -30.14 -57.83
C GLU A 255 14.87 -31.57 -58.28
N GLY A 256 13.60 -31.92 -58.07
CA GLY A 256 13.06 -33.21 -58.38
C GLY A 256 13.32 -34.34 -57.38
N ARG A 257 14.05 -34.05 -56.27
CA ARG A 257 14.32 -35.00 -55.17
C ARG A 257 13.29 -34.78 -54.07
N ILE A 258 12.85 -35.84 -53.44
CA ILE A 258 11.99 -35.80 -52.25
C ILE A 258 12.87 -36.07 -51.03
N ILE A 259 12.88 -35.16 -50.07
CA ILE A 259 13.72 -35.19 -48.86
C ILE A 259 12.82 -35.06 -47.64
N ARG A 260 13.09 -35.79 -46.56
CA ARG A 260 12.38 -35.64 -45.28
C ARG A 260 13.02 -34.58 -44.41
N LEU A 261 12.21 -33.81 -43.68
CA LEU A 261 12.71 -32.78 -42.76
C LEU A 261 13.67 -33.37 -41.71
N GLY A 262 13.36 -34.56 -41.18
CA GLY A 262 14.18 -35.24 -40.19
C GLY A 262 15.54 -35.73 -40.72
N ASP A 263 15.80 -35.74 -42.04
CA ASP A 263 17.09 -36.18 -42.61
C ASP A 263 18.17 -35.08 -42.50
N PHE A 264 17.75 -33.80 -42.40
CA PHE A 264 18.65 -32.65 -42.35
C PHE A 264 18.36 -31.67 -41.20
N CYS A 265 17.30 -31.91 -40.40
CA CYS A 265 16.99 -31.18 -39.21
C CYS A 265 16.88 -32.10 -38.00
N ARG A 266 17.38 -31.67 -36.88
CA ARG A 266 17.09 -32.25 -35.55
C ARG A 266 15.80 -31.62 -35.03
N VAL A 267 14.81 -32.43 -34.68
CA VAL A 267 13.51 -31.99 -34.16
C VAL A 267 13.34 -32.61 -32.80
N GLU A 268 13.15 -31.78 -31.78
CA GLU A 268 13.04 -32.20 -30.38
C GLU A 268 12.08 -31.27 -29.63
N ILE A 269 11.36 -31.82 -28.65
CA ILE A 269 10.60 -30.99 -27.69
C ILE A 269 11.54 -30.60 -26.57
N VAL A 270 11.78 -29.31 -26.42
CA VAL A 270 12.68 -28.71 -25.42
C VAL A 270 11.95 -27.62 -24.61
N PRO A 271 12.49 -27.22 -23.45
CA PRO A 271 12.03 -26.02 -22.77
C PRO A 271 12.18 -24.79 -23.69
N ALA A 272 11.20 -23.89 -23.66
CA ALA A 272 11.36 -22.58 -24.28
C ALA A 272 12.46 -21.79 -23.55
N LYS A 273 13.04 -20.81 -24.23
CA LYS A 273 14.08 -19.96 -23.65
C LYS A 273 13.52 -19.21 -22.46
N GLU A 274 14.19 -19.36 -21.34
CA GLU A 274 13.78 -18.71 -20.08
C GLU A 274 14.09 -17.22 -20.14
N LYS A 275 13.08 -16.41 -19.85
CA LYS A 275 13.24 -14.95 -19.69
C LYS A 275 13.39 -14.56 -18.24
N GLY A 276 12.84 -15.38 -17.34
CA GLY A 276 12.90 -15.21 -15.90
C GLY A 276 12.79 -16.55 -15.16
N VAL A 277 13.25 -16.53 -13.92
CA VAL A 277 13.27 -17.72 -13.04
C VAL A 277 12.72 -17.31 -11.68
N SER A 278 11.85 -18.13 -11.11
CA SER A 278 11.42 -18.01 -9.71
C SER A 278 12.14 -19.03 -8.84
N MET A 279 12.54 -18.63 -7.64
CA MET A 279 13.23 -19.50 -6.68
C MET A 279 12.63 -19.38 -5.30
N SER A 280 12.62 -20.48 -4.55
CA SER A 280 12.20 -20.54 -3.15
C SER A 280 13.17 -21.42 -2.35
N ASN A 281 13.78 -20.87 -1.31
CA ASN A 281 14.74 -21.54 -0.44
C ASN A 281 15.84 -22.28 -1.20
N GLY A 282 16.40 -21.63 -2.22
CA GLY A 282 17.49 -22.17 -3.04
C GLY A 282 17.07 -23.23 -4.06
N LYS A 283 15.77 -23.52 -4.19
CA LYS A 283 15.22 -24.43 -5.20
C LYS A 283 14.47 -23.64 -6.28
N ARG A 284 14.49 -24.15 -7.49
CA ARG A 284 13.66 -23.61 -8.56
C ARG A 284 12.18 -23.81 -8.25
N ALA A 285 11.37 -22.79 -8.44
CA ALA A 285 9.97 -22.79 -8.04
C ALA A 285 9.05 -22.28 -9.15
N VAL A 286 7.80 -22.73 -9.12
CA VAL A 286 6.68 -22.07 -9.78
C VAL A 286 5.94 -21.31 -8.70
N THR A 287 5.76 -19.99 -8.87
CA THR A 287 5.15 -19.13 -7.86
C THR A 287 3.78 -18.67 -8.34
N LEU A 288 2.77 -18.90 -7.49
CA LEU A 288 1.39 -18.47 -7.71
C LEU A 288 1.05 -17.34 -6.73
N ALA A 289 0.77 -16.17 -7.27
CA ALA A 289 0.26 -15.03 -6.51
C ALA A 289 -1.26 -15.13 -6.40
N VAL A 290 -1.79 -15.28 -5.21
CA VAL A 290 -3.22 -15.50 -4.96
C VAL A 290 -3.89 -14.22 -4.50
N ILE A 291 -4.89 -13.77 -5.25
CA ILE A 291 -5.61 -12.51 -5.04
C ILE A 291 -7.02 -12.80 -4.55
N LYS A 292 -7.40 -12.09 -3.49
CA LYS A 292 -8.70 -12.26 -2.82
C LYS A 292 -9.83 -11.57 -3.60
N GLN A 293 -11.02 -12.18 -3.59
CA GLN A 293 -12.25 -11.54 -4.04
C GLN A 293 -12.60 -10.34 -3.12
N VAL A 294 -13.00 -9.22 -3.71
CA VAL A 294 -13.21 -7.94 -2.99
C VAL A 294 -14.20 -8.09 -1.83
N ASP A 295 -15.35 -8.71 -2.09
CA ASP A 295 -16.46 -8.82 -1.13
C ASP A 295 -16.30 -9.97 -0.12
N GLU A 296 -15.26 -10.82 -0.26
CA GLU A 296 -15.09 -11.99 0.60
C GLU A 296 -14.26 -11.67 1.85
N ASN A 297 -14.45 -12.48 2.89
CA ASN A 297 -13.76 -12.35 4.16
C ASN A 297 -12.36 -13.00 4.09
N MET A 298 -11.34 -12.32 4.62
CA MET A 298 -9.97 -12.83 4.66
C MET A 298 -9.84 -14.11 5.51
N GLU A 299 -10.60 -14.24 6.59
CA GLU A 299 -10.58 -15.41 7.46
C GLU A 299 -11.14 -16.65 6.74
N ASP A 300 -12.23 -16.49 5.99
CA ASP A 300 -12.83 -17.59 5.21
C ASP A 300 -11.87 -18.03 4.10
N MET A 301 -11.20 -17.08 3.42
CA MET A 301 -10.15 -17.39 2.47
C MET A 301 -9.00 -18.18 3.08
N LYS A 302 -8.51 -17.81 4.26
CA LYS A 302 -7.46 -18.50 4.99
C LYS A 302 -7.86 -19.95 5.30
N LEU A 303 -9.09 -20.16 5.77
CA LEU A 303 -9.61 -21.51 6.05
C LEU A 303 -9.73 -22.36 4.78
N ALA A 304 -10.25 -21.79 3.70
CA ALA A 304 -10.39 -22.46 2.41
C ALA A 304 -9.01 -22.86 1.82
N ILE A 305 -8.05 -21.94 1.86
CA ILE A 305 -6.68 -22.20 1.38
C ILE A 305 -5.98 -23.24 2.24
N ASN A 306 -6.00 -23.15 3.57
CA ASN A 306 -5.37 -24.13 4.44
C ASN A 306 -5.92 -25.54 4.20
N SER A 307 -7.25 -25.68 4.07
CA SER A 307 -7.88 -26.97 3.75
C SER A 307 -7.45 -27.50 2.37
N THR A 308 -7.30 -26.61 1.38
CA THR A 308 -6.85 -26.96 0.02
C THR A 308 -5.37 -27.36 0.02
N MET A 309 -4.54 -26.66 0.79
CA MET A 309 -3.12 -26.99 0.96
C MET A 309 -2.91 -28.34 1.65
N ASP A 310 -3.69 -28.64 2.68
CA ASP A 310 -3.65 -29.94 3.33
C ASP A 310 -4.07 -31.09 2.39
N TYR A 311 -5.03 -30.82 1.52
CA TYR A 311 -5.41 -31.76 0.46
C TYR A 311 -4.26 -31.96 -0.54
N PHE A 312 -3.64 -30.87 -1.05
CA PHE A 312 -2.53 -30.97 -2.01
C PHE A 312 -1.32 -31.72 -1.44
N LYS A 313 -0.90 -31.42 -0.20
CA LYS A 313 0.21 -32.13 0.47
C LYS A 313 -0.02 -33.63 0.61
N LYS A 314 -1.29 -34.06 0.77
CA LYS A 314 -1.65 -35.49 0.86
C LYS A 314 -1.69 -36.18 -0.49
N VAL A 315 -2.20 -35.49 -1.51
CA VAL A 315 -2.43 -36.10 -2.84
C VAL A 315 -1.16 -36.05 -3.69
N TYR A 316 -0.32 -35.03 -3.52
CA TYR A 316 0.89 -34.78 -4.31
C TYR A 316 2.16 -34.75 -3.43
N PRO A 317 2.61 -35.93 -2.94
CA PRO A 317 3.70 -36.02 -1.97
C PRO A 317 5.08 -35.65 -2.55
N ASP A 318 5.25 -35.63 -3.87
CA ASP A 318 6.50 -35.31 -4.56
C ASP A 318 6.73 -33.82 -4.76
N ILE A 319 5.70 -33.01 -4.50
CA ILE A 319 5.75 -31.55 -4.60
C ILE A 319 5.78 -30.96 -3.19
N ASP A 320 6.67 -30.02 -2.97
CA ASP A 320 6.71 -29.21 -1.76
C ASP A 320 5.96 -27.89 -1.99
N PHE A 321 5.08 -27.53 -1.04
CA PHE A 321 4.24 -26.36 -1.08
C PHE A 321 4.62 -25.44 0.07
N SER A 322 5.14 -24.26 -0.23
CA SER A 322 5.46 -23.23 0.75
C SER A 322 4.72 -21.93 0.45
N ILE A 323 4.31 -21.23 1.50
CA ILE A 323 3.63 -19.92 1.40
C ILE A 323 4.62 -18.85 1.84
N SER A 324 4.82 -17.81 1.02
CA SER A 324 5.63 -16.65 1.33
C SER A 324 4.81 -15.35 1.26
N ARG A 325 5.33 -14.26 1.88
CA ARG A 325 4.66 -12.95 1.92
C ARG A 325 3.19 -13.06 2.34
N ASN A 326 2.93 -13.73 3.47
CA ASN A 326 1.58 -14.10 3.90
C ASN A 326 0.89 -12.95 4.67
N GLN A 327 0.02 -12.19 3.99
CA GLN A 327 -0.74 -11.11 4.60
C GLN A 327 -1.83 -11.59 5.58
N THR A 328 -2.27 -12.87 5.50
CA THR A 328 -3.27 -13.38 6.46
C THR A 328 -2.70 -13.53 7.86
N GLU A 329 -1.42 -13.89 7.99
CA GLU A 329 -0.73 -13.96 9.28
C GLU A 329 -0.56 -12.56 9.88
N LEU A 330 -0.21 -11.58 9.04
CA LEU A 330 -0.10 -10.19 9.44
C LEU A 330 -1.45 -9.64 9.94
N LEU A 331 -2.54 -9.94 9.22
CA LEU A 331 -3.89 -9.56 9.62
C LEU A 331 -4.27 -10.14 10.96
N ASP A 332 -4.12 -11.45 11.14
CA ASP A 332 -4.46 -12.14 12.39
C ASP A 332 -3.72 -11.57 13.59
N TYR A 333 -2.41 -11.41 13.43
CA TYR A 333 -1.55 -10.86 14.48
C TYR A 333 -1.98 -9.43 14.85
N THR A 334 -2.19 -8.59 13.83
CA THR A 334 -2.56 -7.18 14.03
C THR A 334 -3.96 -7.03 14.65
N ILE A 335 -4.97 -7.72 14.12
CA ILE A 335 -6.34 -7.66 14.65
C ILE A 335 -6.40 -8.23 16.07
N SER A 336 -5.73 -9.36 16.33
CA SER A 336 -5.66 -9.93 17.67
C SER A 336 -5.03 -8.98 18.68
N ASN A 337 -3.93 -8.33 18.31
CA ASN A 337 -3.25 -7.36 19.18
C ASN A 337 -4.10 -6.11 19.42
N LEU A 338 -4.77 -5.58 18.40
CA LEU A 338 -5.69 -4.46 18.57
C LEU A 338 -6.87 -4.79 19.48
N GLN A 339 -7.45 -6.00 19.35
CA GLN A 339 -8.49 -6.47 20.26
C GLN A 339 -7.95 -6.65 21.70
N GLN A 340 -6.73 -7.13 21.85
CA GLN A 340 -6.06 -7.21 23.15
C GLN A 340 -5.82 -5.82 23.74
N ASN A 341 -5.35 -4.86 22.94
CA ASN A 341 -5.14 -3.47 23.36
C ASN A 341 -6.45 -2.81 23.77
N LEU A 342 -7.54 -3.04 23.01
CA LEU A 342 -8.88 -2.61 23.39
C LEU A 342 -9.32 -3.17 24.76
N SER A 343 -9.06 -4.44 24.99
CA SER A 343 -9.40 -5.14 26.24
C SER A 343 -8.55 -4.65 27.42
N LEU A 344 -7.24 -4.42 27.20
CA LEU A 344 -6.33 -3.86 28.21
C LEU A 344 -6.69 -2.40 28.53
N GLY A 345 -6.99 -1.59 27.52
CA GLY A 345 -7.46 -0.20 27.69
C GLY A 345 -8.74 -0.18 28.54
N PHE A 346 -9.72 -1.04 28.20
CA PHE A 346 -10.94 -1.18 28.99
C PHE A 346 -10.65 -1.58 30.47
N LEU A 347 -9.72 -2.49 30.70
CA LEU A 347 -9.32 -2.90 32.04
C LEU A 347 -8.69 -1.74 32.83
N PHE A 348 -7.76 -0.98 32.22
CA PHE A 348 -7.14 0.18 32.86
C PHE A 348 -8.17 1.26 33.19
N ILE A 349 -9.11 1.52 32.31
CA ILE A 349 -10.22 2.43 32.52
C ILE A 349 -11.05 1.99 33.75
N CYS A 350 -11.38 0.72 33.87
CA CYS A 350 -12.11 0.17 35.02
C CYS A 350 -11.31 0.33 36.33
N ILE A 351 -9.99 0.12 36.30
CA ILE A 351 -9.11 0.31 37.45
C ILE A 351 -9.12 1.77 37.91
N VAL A 352 -8.94 2.71 36.99
CA VAL A 352 -9.00 4.17 37.31
C VAL A 352 -10.35 4.52 37.89
N ALA A 353 -11.45 4.05 37.30
CA ALA A 353 -12.79 4.29 37.80
C ALA A 353 -12.99 3.77 39.24
N VAL A 354 -12.46 2.56 39.58
CA VAL A 354 -12.50 2.02 40.95
C VAL A 354 -11.69 2.89 41.92
N LEU A 355 -10.50 3.34 41.53
CA LEU A 355 -9.62 4.16 42.37
C LEU A 355 -10.24 5.51 42.72
N PHE A 356 -10.93 6.17 41.79
CA PHE A 356 -11.51 7.50 42.01
C PHE A 356 -12.90 7.47 42.66
N LEU A 357 -13.77 6.53 42.30
CA LEU A 357 -15.14 6.44 42.80
C LEU A 357 -15.22 5.72 44.18
N GLY A 358 -14.20 4.96 44.54
CA GLY A 358 -14.11 4.31 45.88
C GLY A 358 -15.16 3.23 46.12
N ASP A 359 -15.95 2.86 45.14
CA ASP A 359 -16.88 1.73 45.15
C ASP A 359 -16.70 0.86 43.92
N ILE A 360 -17.21 -0.35 43.93
CA ILE A 360 -17.13 -1.31 42.83
C ILE A 360 -18.41 -1.28 41.95
N LYS A 361 -19.51 -0.75 42.49
CA LYS A 361 -20.81 -0.76 41.82
C LYS A 361 -20.87 0.26 40.68
N SER A 362 -20.36 1.45 40.90
CA SER A 362 -20.34 2.50 39.89
C SER A 362 -19.44 2.15 38.73
N PRO A 363 -18.17 1.70 38.90
CA PRO A 363 -17.32 1.20 37.82
C PRO A 363 -17.94 0.04 37.05
N PHE A 364 -18.62 -0.90 37.70
CA PHE A 364 -19.33 -1.98 37.04
C PHE A 364 -20.45 -1.49 36.12
N ILE A 365 -21.24 -0.51 36.54
CA ILE A 365 -22.31 0.09 35.75
C ILE A 365 -21.71 0.84 34.55
N ILE A 366 -20.62 1.59 34.75
CA ILE A 366 -19.88 2.28 33.71
C ILE A 366 -19.32 1.28 32.70
N GLY A 367 -18.61 0.23 33.14
CA GLY A 367 -18.08 -0.80 32.28
C GLY A 367 -19.14 -1.52 31.46
N LEU A 368 -20.27 -1.85 32.07
CA LEU A 368 -21.40 -2.48 31.35
C LEU A 368 -21.97 -1.53 30.28
N SER A 369 -22.11 -0.23 30.58
CA SER A 369 -22.59 0.74 29.61
C SER A 369 -21.64 0.91 28.41
N MET A 370 -20.33 0.81 28.65
CA MET A 370 -19.32 0.87 27.59
C MET A 370 -19.38 -0.36 26.67
N VAL A 371 -19.46 -1.56 27.23
CA VAL A 371 -19.60 -2.79 26.43
C VAL A 371 -20.85 -2.71 25.56
N VAL A 372 -21.97 -2.28 26.11
CA VAL A 372 -23.22 -2.08 25.36
C VAL A 372 -23.02 -1.06 24.23
N SER A 373 -22.32 0.03 24.48
CA SER A 373 -22.04 1.07 23.48
C SER A 373 -21.17 0.55 22.33
N ILE A 374 -20.08 -0.18 22.63
CA ILE A 374 -19.19 -0.74 21.63
C ILE A 374 -19.95 -1.74 20.73
N VAL A 375 -20.75 -2.62 21.30
CA VAL A 375 -21.52 -3.59 20.53
C VAL A 375 -22.59 -2.92 19.66
N ILE A 376 -23.20 -1.83 20.14
CA ILE A 376 -24.14 -1.03 19.32
C ILE A 376 -23.39 -0.32 18.18
N CYS A 377 -22.12 0.08 18.34
CA CYS A 377 -21.32 0.65 17.24
C CYS A 377 -21.17 -0.34 16.08
N CYS A 378 -21.00 -1.63 16.36
CA CYS A 378 -20.93 -2.67 15.32
C CYS A 378 -22.21 -2.74 14.47
N LEU A 379 -23.38 -2.47 15.06
CA LEU A 379 -24.64 -2.36 14.30
C LEU A 379 -24.58 -1.21 13.27
N PHE A 380 -24.04 -0.06 13.65
CA PHE A 380 -23.86 1.05 12.72
C PHE A 380 -22.81 0.76 11.66
N PHE A 381 -21.72 0.07 11.99
CA PHE A 381 -20.72 -0.37 10.99
C PHE A 381 -21.38 -1.25 9.93
N TYR A 382 -22.19 -2.21 10.33
CA TYR A 382 -22.96 -3.05 9.40
C TYR A 382 -23.93 -2.23 8.53
N LEU A 383 -24.65 -1.29 9.14
CA LEU A 383 -25.63 -0.45 8.42
C LEU A 383 -24.98 0.43 7.35
N PHE A 384 -23.77 0.93 7.61
CA PHE A 384 -22.99 1.77 6.70
C PHE A 384 -21.97 1.00 5.86
N LYS A 385 -22.03 -0.34 5.86
CA LYS A 385 -21.16 -1.26 5.09
C LYS A 385 -19.66 -1.07 5.35
N MET A 386 -19.30 -0.80 6.59
CA MET A 386 -17.91 -0.70 7.01
C MET A 386 -17.34 -2.06 7.39
N SER A 387 -16.02 -2.25 7.19
CA SER A 387 -15.28 -3.41 7.64
C SER A 387 -14.65 -3.20 9.02
N LEU A 388 -14.39 -4.30 9.73
CA LEU A 388 -13.50 -4.29 10.90
C LEU A 388 -12.06 -4.35 10.39
N ASN A 389 -11.38 -3.22 10.41
CA ASN A 389 -10.01 -3.07 9.93
C ASN A 389 -9.14 -2.34 10.97
N ILE A 390 -7.84 -2.22 10.71
CA ILE A 390 -6.89 -1.54 11.60
C ILE A 390 -7.38 -0.13 11.93
N ILE A 391 -7.88 0.60 10.97
CA ILE A 391 -8.29 2.00 11.09
C ILE A 391 -9.59 2.13 11.90
N SER A 392 -10.60 1.31 11.60
CA SER A 392 -11.88 1.32 12.34
C SER A 392 -11.72 0.86 13.79
N LEU A 393 -10.88 -0.18 14.04
CA LEU A 393 -10.57 -0.64 15.40
C LEU A 393 -9.77 0.38 16.18
N SER A 394 -8.80 1.05 15.56
CA SER A 394 -8.06 2.14 16.22
C SER A 394 -8.97 3.31 16.55
N GLY A 395 -9.93 3.62 15.67
CA GLY A 395 -11.00 4.59 15.95
C GLY A 395 -11.85 4.18 17.15
N LEU A 396 -12.18 2.89 17.31
CA LEU A 396 -12.89 2.39 18.49
C LEU A 396 -12.05 2.47 19.78
N ILE A 397 -10.74 2.19 19.72
CA ILE A 397 -9.83 2.33 20.87
C ILE A 397 -9.79 3.81 21.30
N LEU A 398 -9.67 4.72 20.36
CA LEU A 398 -9.72 6.16 20.60
C LEU A 398 -11.07 6.58 21.19
N ALA A 399 -12.18 6.11 20.59
CA ALA A 399 -13.53 6.36 21.09
C ALA A 399 -13.73 5.83 22.51
N LEU A 400 -13.16 4.68 22.85
CA LEU A 400 -13.27 4.04 24.18
C LEU A 400 -12.82 4.99 25.29
N GLY A 401 -11.68 5.69 25.11
CA GLY A 401 -11.19 6.69 26.04
C GLY A 401 -12.16 7.87 26.25
N MET A 402 -12.89 8.27 25.21
CA MET A 402 -13.85 9.39 25.24
C MET A 402 -15.27 8.97 25.63
N MET A 403 -15.66 7.73 25.32
CA MET A 403 -17.01 7.23 25.63
C MET A 403 -17.26 7.11 27.13
N ILE A 404 -16.22 6.90 27.90
CA ILE A 404 -16.34 6.79 29.38
C ILE A 404 -16.72 8.12 30.01
N ASP A 405 -16.33 9.26 29.42
CA ASP A 405 -16.57 10.61 30.00
C ASP A 405 -18.05 10.84 30.24
N SER A 406 -18.88 10.49 29.25
CA SER A 406 -20.34 10.60 29.40
C SER A 406 -20.87 9.78 30.57
N SER A 407 -20.36 8.58 30.77
CA SER A 407 -20.77 7.67 31.83
C SER A 407 -20.28 8.14 33.21
N ILE A 408 -19.04 8.67 33.29
CA ILE A 408 -18.45 9.24 34.51
C ILE A 408 -19.24 10.43 34.96
N ILE A 409 -19.48 11.41 34.09
CA ILE A 409 -20.17 12.66 34.39
C ILE A 409 -21.56 12.39 34.95
N VAL A 410 -22.34 11.52 34.31
CA VAL A 410 -23.70 11.16 34.79
C VAL A 410 -23.66 10.43 36.14
N THR A 411 -22.75 9.44 36.29
CA THR A 411 -22.65 8.66 37.52
C THR A 411 -22.24 9.52 38.70
N GLU A 412 -21.23 10.37 38.54
CA GLU A 412 -20.72 11.27 39.54
C GLU A 412 -21.79 12.29 39.97
N ASN A 413 -22.49 12.91 39.00
CA ASN A 413 -23.54 13.89 39.31
C ASN A 413 -24.72 13.24 40.05
N ILE A 414 -25.12 12.03 39.71
CA ILE A 414 -26.12 11.26 40.45
C ILE A 414 -25.63 10.98 41.89
N SER A 415 -24.35 10.64 42.06
CA SER A 415 -23.74 10.36 43.37
C SER A 415 -23.71 11.60 44.25
N GLN A 416 -23.31 12.76 43.69
CA GLN A 416 -23.33 14.05 44.40
C GLN A 416 -24.73 14.42 44.90
N TYR A 417 -25.78 14.21 44.09
CA TYR A 417 -27.17 14.45 44.55
C TYR A 417 -27.59 13.48 45.65
N ARG A 418 -27.10 12.23 45.64
CA ARG A 418 -27.35 11.28 46.74
C ARG A 418 -26.66 11.69 48.02
N GLU A 419 -25.44 12.17 47.95
CA GLU A 419 -24.68 12.69 49.12
C GLU A 419 -25.36 13.92 49.74
N ARG A 420 -26.02 14.74 48.92
CA ARG A 420 -26.87 15.86 49.37
C ARG A 420 -28.22 15.40 49.98
N GLY A 421 -28.48 14.06 50.14
CA GLY A 421 -29.67 13.54 50.82
C GLY A 421 -30.91 13.33 49.91
N TYR A 422 -30.81 13.48 48.61
CA TYR A 422 -31.92 13.19 47.67
C TYR A 422 -32.25 11.72 47.63
N SER A 423 -33.54 11.39 47.50
CA SER A 423 -33.94 10.00 47.23
C SER A 423 -33.37 9.46 45.91
N LEU A 424 -33.02 8.17 45.84
CA LEU A 424 -32.37 7.53 44.67
C LEU A 424 -33.04 7.89 43.37
N ARG A 425 -34.37 7.80 43.27
CA ARG A 425 -35.12 8.14 42.07
C ARG A 425 -35.01 9.62 41.70
N ARG A 426 -35.06 10.52 42.69
CA ARG A 426 -34.97 11.94 42.49
C ARG A 426 -33.53 12.34 42.09
N ALA A 427 -32.53 11.75 42.73
CA ALA A 427 -31.14 11.93 42.38
C ALA A 427 -30.85 11.50 40.91
N CYS A 428 -31.37 10.36 40.46
CA CYS A 428 -31.23 9.92 39.05
C CYS A 428 -31.92 10.87 38.06
N VAL A 429 -33.12 11.43 38.39
CA VAL A 429 -33.85 12.35 37.49
C VAL A 429 -33.16 13.71 37.42
N THR A 430 -32.82 14.29 38.56
CA THR A 430 -32.25 15.64 38.64
C THR A 430 -30.80 15.65 38.23
N GLY A 431 -29.99 14.68 38.75
CA GLY A 431 -28.58 14.60 38.44
C GLY A 431 -28.30 14.31 36.98
N THR A 432 -29.08 13.43 36.33
CA THR A 432 -28.92 13.24 34.87
C THR A 432 -29.44 14.45 34.11
N GLY A 433 -30.58 15.08 34.55
CA GLY A 433 -31.20 16.20 33.86
C GLY A 433 -30.31 17.42 33.71
N GLU A 434 -29.50 17.70 34.72
CA GLU A 434 -28.55 18.81 34.78
C GLU A 434 -27.41 18.70 33.75
N VAL A 435 -26.95 17.47 33.48
CA VAL A 435 -25.79 17.23 32.61
C VAL A 435 -26.14 16.97 31.18
N VAL A 436 -27.42 16.81 30.81
CA VAL A 436 -27.83 16.49 29.42
C VAL A 436 -27.31 17.51 28.42
N THR A 437 -27.54 18.82 28.68
CA THR A 437 -27.15 19.89 27.73
C THR A 437 -25.65 20.09 27.66
N PRO A 438 -24.90 20.18 28.78
CA PRO A 438 -23.43 20.23 28.70
C PRO A 438 -22.80 19.06 28.01
N MET A 439 -23.29 17.85 28.24
CA MET A 439 -22.78 16.64 27.58
C MET A 439 -23.10 16.62 26.08
N LEU A 440 -24.27 17.09 25.66
CA LEU A 440 -24.59 17.18 24.22
C LEU A 440 -23.63 18.13 23.52
N SER A 441 -23.39 19.29 24.08
CA SER A 441 -22.46 20.24 23.49
C SER A 441 -21.05 19.74 23.46
N SER A 442 -20.59 19.10 24.52
CA SER A 442 -19.30 18.44 24.59
C SER A 442 -19.16 17.36 23.49
N SER A 443 -20.14 16.46 23.36
CA SER A 443 -20.13 15.46 22.31
C SER A 443 -20.15 16.08 20.91
N LEU A 444 -20.92 17.15 20.68
CA LEU A 444 -20.98 17.87 19.42
C LEU A 444 -19.67 18.60 19.08
N THR A 445 -19.01 19.22 20.07
CA THR A 445 -17.71 19.86 19.84
C THR A 445 -16.64 18.84 19.45
N THR A 446 -16.62 17.68 20.09
CA THR A 446 -15.69 16.60 19.72
C THR A 446 -16.03 16.03 18.33
N VAL A 447 -17.29 15.78 18.02
CA VAL A 447 -17.73 15.36 16.67
C VAL A 447 -17.37 16.39 15.60
N ALA A 448 -17.48 17.69 15.91
CA ALA A 448 -17.13 18.77 14.97
C ALA A 448 -15.66 18.76 14.53
N VAL A 449 -14.78 18.15 15.30
CA VAL A 449 -13.38 17.96 14.92
C VAL A 449 -13.21 16.82 13.90
N PHE A 450 -14.03 15.78 14.02
CA PHE A 450 -13.96 14.62 13.12
C PHE A 450 -14.70 14.83 11.79
N VAL A 451 -15.74 15.69 11.78
CA VAL A 451 -16.53 15.95 10.57
C VAL A 451 -15.70 16.48 9.40
N PRO A 452 -14.79 17.46 9.56
CA PRO A 452 -13.91 17.90 8.46
C PRO A 452 -12.99 16.82 7.93
N LEU A 453 -12.55 15.85 8.76
CA LEU A 453 -11.72 14.72 8.31
C LEU A 453 -12.46 13.81 7.33
N ILE A 454 -13.78 13.69 7.44
CA ILE A 454 -14.62 12.92 6.50
C ILE A 454 -14.60 13.55 5.09
N PHE A 455 -14.37 14.85 4.98
CA PHE A 455 -14.30 15.58 3.71
C PHE A 455 -12.87 15.74 3.16
N MET A 456 -11.90 15.14 3.81
CA MET A 456 -10.52 15.10 3.34
C MET A 456 -10.46 14.39 1.99
N SER A 457 -9.68 14.92 1.06
CA SER A 457 -9.50 14.34 -0.27
C SER A 457 -8.40 13.27 -0.30
N GLY A 458 -8.37 12.47 -1.35
CA GLY A 458 -7.30 11.50 -1.57
C GLY A 458 -7.40 10.22 -0.74
N ILE A 459 -6.34 9.45 -0.78
CA ILE A 459 -6.21 8.16 -0.07
C ILE A 459 -6.31 8.36 1.44
N ALA A 460 -5.68 9.41 1.96
CA ALA A 460 -5.74 9.76 3.37
C ALA A 460 -7.20 9.99 3.84
N GLY A 461 -8.00 10.70 3.03
CA GLY A 461 -9.43 10.90 3.33
C GLY A 461 -10.22 9.60 3.40
N ALA A 462 -10.00 8.68 2.47
CA ALA A 462 -10.67 7.38 2.46
C ALA A 462 -10.31 6.53 3.70
N LEU A 463 -9.05 6.55 4.12
CA LEU A 463 -8.58 5.87 5.34
C LEU A 463 -9.20 6.45 6.60
N PHE A 464 -9.14 7.78 6.74
CA PHE A 464 -9.60 8.43 7.97
C PHE A 464 -11.11 8.57 8.06
N TYR A 465 -11.83 8.36 6.96
CA TYR A 465 -13.28 8.22 6.99
C TYR A 465 -13.71 7.16 8.01
N ASP A 466 -13.11 5.96 7.97
CA ASP A 466 -13.44 4.87 8.88
C ASP A 466 -13.12 5.20 10.33
N GLN A 467 -11.99 5.86 10.59
CA GLN A 467 -11.62 6.28 11.94
C GLN A 467 -12.57 7.38 12.48
N ALA A 468 -12.78 8.42 11.69
CA ALA A 468 -13.65 9.54 12.05
C ALA A 468 -15.10 9.08 12.25
N PHE A 469 -15.59 8.20 11.41
CA PHE A 469 -16.91 7.60 11.52
C PHE A 469 -17.03 6.74 12.78
N SER A 470 -16.04 5.88 13.06
CA SER A 470 -16.00 5.01 14.25
C SER A 470 -16.07 5.82 15.53
N VAL A 471 -15.28 6.89 15.62
CA VAL A 471 -15.27 7.81 16.77
C VAL A 471 -16.60 8.56 16.88
N THR A 472 -17.10 9.09 15.79
CA THR A 472 -18.36 9.86 15.77
C THR A 472 -19.55 9.01 16.24
N VAL A 473 -19.67 7.80 15.71
CA VAL A 473 -20.71 6.84 16.11
C VAL A 473 -20.52 6.45 17.58
N GLY A 474 -19.28 6.13 17.98
CA GLY A 474 -18.94 5.80 19.37
C GLY A 474 -19.41 6.86 20.35
N LEU A 475 -19.08 8.11 20.08
CA LEU A 475 -19.47 9.27 20.93
C LEU A 475 -21.00 9.46 21.00
N LEU A 476 -21.69 9.40 19.84
CA LEU A 476 -23.14 9.52 19.80
C LEU A 476 -23.84 8.38 20.56
N VAL A 477 -23.41 7.15 20.34
CA VAL A 477 -23.96 5.98 21.05
C VAL A 477 -23.69 6.08 22.55
N SER A 478 -22.48 6.50 22.96
CA SER A 478 -22.14 6.72 24.37
C SER A 478 -22.99 7.80 25.03
N TYR A 479 -23.24 8.91 24.32
CA TYR A 479 -24.15 9.95 24.81
C TYR A 479 -25.55 9.39 25.09
N PHE A 480 -26.14 8.65 24.13
CA PHE A 480 -27.45 8.04 24.33
C PHE A 480 -27.46 6.98 25.45
N THR A 481 -26.45 6.12 25.51
CA THR A 481 -26.34 5.11 26.60
C THR A 481 -26.16 5.77 27.96
N GLY A 482 -25.36 6.83 28.03
CA GLY A 482 -25.12 7.59 29.27
C GLY A 482 -26.38 8.28 29.84
N ILE A 483 -27.21 8.82 28.95
CA ILE A 483 -28.44 9.53 29.37
C ILE A 483 -29.62 8.60 29.57
N MET A 484 -29.76 7.56 28.77
CA MET A 484 -30.95 6.72 28.77
C MET A 484 -30.78 5.42 29.56
N LEU A 485 -29.68 4.71 29.34
CA LEU A 485 -29.46 3.39 29.94
C LEU A 485 -28.84 3.50 31.35
N LEU A 486 -27.80 4.32 31.52
CA LEU A 486 -27.00 4.36 32.72
C LEU A 486 -27.78 4.80 33.98
N PRO A 487 -28.68 5.82 33.97
CA PRO A 487 -29.49 6.16 35.13
C PRO A 487 -30.44 5.05 35.56
N VAL A 488 -30.93 4.26 34.58
CA VAL A 488 -31.80 3.11 34.85
C VAL A 488 -31.01 1.99 35.50
N LEU A 489 -29.81 1.68 34.97
CA LEU A 489 -28.89 0.68 35.55
C LEU A 489 -28.50 1.10 36.99
N TYR A 490 -28.13 2.38 37.18
CA TYR A 490 -27.79 2.92 38.49
C TYR A 490 -28.94 2.74 39.48
N MET A 491 -30.17 3.11 39.10
CA MET A 491 -31.33 2.92 39.91
C MET A 491 -31.56 1.44 40.28
N LEU A 492 -31.40 0.53 39.35
CA LEU A 492 -31.62 -0.91 39.57
C LEU A 492 -30.57 -1.53 40.50
N VAL A 493 -29.27 -1.27 40.23
CA VAL A 493 -28.15 -1.82 41.00
C VAL A 493 -28.17 -1.32 42.48
N TYR A 494 -28.56 -0.05 42.68
CA TYR A 494 -28.63 0.50 44.03
C TYR A 494 -29.99 0.29 44.72
N ARG A 495 -31.08 -0.02 43.99
CA ARG A 495 -32.40 -0.39 44.54
C ARG A 495 -32.43 -1.83 44.98
N THR A 496 -31.95 -2.75 44.19
CA THR A 496 -31.74 -4.14 44.55
C THR A 496 -30.53 -4.20 45.48
N GLY A 497 -30.68 -3.69 46.71
CA GLY A 497 -29.70 -4.06 47.73
C GLY A 497 -29.57 -5.56 47.69
N LEU A 498 -28.51 -6.08 47.07
CA LEU A 498 -28.16 -7.48 47.11
C LEU A 498 -28.04 -7.89 48.58
N ARG A 499 -29.19 -8.27 49.16
CA ARG A 499 -29.33 -8.87 50.50
C ARG A 499 -28.71 -10.27 50.53
N GLY A 500 -27.68 -10.53 49.84
CA GLY A 500 -26.86 -11.70 49.86
C GLY A 500 -25.47 -11.30 50.32
N ARG A 501 -24.90 -12.02 51.23
CA ARG A 501 -23.49 -12.05 51.63
C ARG A 501 -22.56 -11.95 50.42
N SER A 502 -22.51 -10.81 49.77
CA SER A 502 -21.68 -10.61 48.62
C SER A 502 -20.27 -10.31 49.12
N TRP A 503 -19.33 -11.11 48.72
CA TRP A 503 -17.89 -10.93 48.85
C TRP A 503 -17.46 -9.51 48.46
N PHE A 504 -18.14 -8.90 47.47
CA PHE A 504 -17.97 -7.50 47.03
C PHE A 504 -18.29 -6.40 48.09
N SER A 505 -19.09 -6.66 49.14
CA SER A 505 -19.39 -5.68 50.16
C SER A 505 -18.32 -5.59 51.28
N ARG A 506 -17.33 -6.46 51.27
CA ARG A 506 -16.21 -6.47 52.21
C ARG A 506 -14.96 -5.73 51.74
N ILE A 507 -14.85 -5.43 50.43
CA ILE A 507 -13.70 -4.68 49.88
C ILE A 507 -14.06 -3.20 50.04
N ARG A 508 -13.90 -2.64 51.24
CA ARG A 508 -13.78 -1.21 51.42
C ARG A 508 -12.37 -0.85 51.00
N ILE A 509 -12.21 -0.42 49.76
CA ILE A 509 -10.95 0.13 49.26
C ILE A 509 -10.74 1.42 50.08
N ASN A 510 -9.71 1.37 50.98
CA ASN A 510 -9.27 2.55 51.67
C ASN A 510 -8.79 3.52 50.58
N ASN A 511 -9.65 4.49 50.25
CA ASN A 511 -9.40 5.41 49.13
C ASN A 511 -8.10 6.17 49.44
N PRO A 512 -6.97 5.91 48.75
CA PRO A 512 -5.72 6.59 49.07
C PRO A 512 -5.79 8.08 48.71
N LEU A 513 -6.75 8.45 47.86
CA LEU A 513 -7.06 9.79 47.41
C LEU A 513 -8.24 10.32 48.23
N LYS A 514 -8.02 10.59 49.53
CA LYS A 514 -9.03 11.24 50.39
C LYS A 514 -9.44 12.59 49.78
N GLU A 515 -10.73 12.88 49.71
CA GLU A 515 -11.32 14.12 49.22
C GLU A 515 -10.55 15.39 49.64
N HIS A 516 -10.21 15.50 50.91
CA HIS A 516 -9.43 16.61 51.47
C HIS A 516 -8.02 16.79 50.86
N THR A 517 -7.40 15.75 50.27
CA THR A 517 -6.04 15.85 49.72
C THR A 517 -6.06 16.46 48.32
N LEU A 518 -7.00 16.04 47.47
CA LEU A 518 -7.17 16.58 46.13
C LEU A 518 -7.67 18.03 46.17
N ASP A 519 -8.66 18.32 47.01
CA ASP A 519 -9.18 19.69 47.18
C ASP A 519 -8.10 20.67 47.69
N ARG A 520 -7.25 20.24 48.66
CA ARG A 520 -6.11 21.03 49.10
C ARG A 520 -5.08 21.29 48.01
N PHE A 521 -4.80 20.25 47.20
CA PHE A 521 -3.88 20.41 46.07
C PHE A 521 -4.42 21.38 45.03
N TYR A 522 -5.72 21.31 44.72
CA TYR A 522 -6.38 22.23 43.81
C TYR A 522 -6.38 23.69 44.36
N ASP A 523 -6.78 23.87 45.63
CA ASP A 523 -6.79 25.19 46.25
C ASP A 523 -5.38 25.81 46.28
N ALA A 524 -4.37 25.06 46.69
CA ALA A 524 -2.99 25.52 46.69
C ALA A 524 -2.51 25.88 45.28
N GLY A 525 -2.90 25.09 44.25
CA GLY A 525 -2.53 25.35 42.86
C GLY A 525 -3.20 26.58 42.27
N ILE A 526 -4.50 26.75 42.51
CA ILE A 526 -5.24 27.94 42.04
C ILE A 526 -4.78 29.21 42.72
N ASP A 527 -4.53 29.17 44.06
CA ASP A 527 -4.00 30.28 44.83
C ASP A 527 -2.59 30.67 44.35
N TRP A 528 -1.74 29.69 44.03
CA TRP A 528 -0.44 29.95 43.45
C TRP A 528 -0.53 30.64 42.08
N VAL A 529 -1.40 30.16 41.19
CA VAL A 529 -1.63 30.78 39.87
C VAL A 529 -2.19 32.19 39.99
N PHE A 530 -3.12 32.44 40.92
CA PHE A 530 -3.67 33.74 41.17
C PHE A 530 -2.70 34.69 41.90
N SER A 531 -1.71 34.17 42.65
CA SER A 531 -0.64 34.99 43.26
C SER A 531 0.44 35.32 42.24
N HIS A 532 0.73 34.40 41.26
CA HIS A 532 1.78 34.56 40.26
C HIS A 532 1.20 34.78 38.84
N LYS A 533 0.22 35.69 38.70
CA LYS A 533 -0.50 35.97 37.43
C LYS A 533 0.44 36.27 36.27
N THR A 534 1.55 36.96 36.49
CA THR A 534 2.52 37.32 35.45
C THR A 534 3.21 36.09 34.89
N VAL A 535 3.59 35.12 35.74
CA VAL A 535 4.24 33.87 35.34
C VAL A 535 3.27 33.03 34.49
N SER A 536 2.01 32.92 34.90
CA SER A 536 0.98 32.19 34.18
C SER A 536 0.67 32.79 32.81
N ILE A 537 0.64 34.10 32.67
CA ILE A 537 0.45 34.79 31.39
C ILE A 537 1.70 34.61 30.50
N ILE A 538 2.92 34.73 31.04
CA ILE A 538 4.15 34.52 30.31
C ILE A 538 4.18 33.08 29.78
N PHE A 539 3.78 32.07 30.55
CA PHE A 539 3.67 30.69 30.11
C PHE A 539 2.76 30.56 28.84
N CYS A 540 1.57 31.17 28.86
CA CYS A 540 0.68 31.18 27.70
C CYS A 540 1.30 31.87 26.46
N VAL A 541 1.98 33.01 26.67
CA VAL A 541 2.58 33.77 25.58
C VAL A 541 3.79 33.05 25.00
N VAL A 542 4.62 32.40 25.84
CA VAL A 542 5.81 31.65 25.39
C VAL A 542 5.42 30.33 24.71
N SER A 543 4.30 29.74 25.05
CA SER A 543 3.85 28.49 24.37
C SER A 543 3.58 28.66 22.87
N ILE A 544 3.16 29.86 22.42
CA ILE A 544 2.90 30.14 20.99
C ILE A 544 4.20 30.11 20.16
N PRO A 545 5.26 30.87 20.47
CA PRO A 545 6.51 30.76 19.74
C PRO A 545 7.19 29.37 19.90
N LEU A 546 6.99 28.72 21.06
CA LEU A 546 7.45 27.33 21.25
C LEU A 546 6.75 26.37 20.28
N CYS A 547 5.45 26.51 20.09
CA CYS A 547 4.69 25.70 19.13
C CYS A 547 5.23 25.89 17.71
N VAL A 548 5.49 27.12 17.29
CA VAL A 548 6.06 27.43 15.97
C VAL A 548 7.46 26.86 15.83
N PHE A 549 8.31 27.02 16.85
CA PHE A 549 9.67 26.46 16.84
C PHE A 549 9.66 24.94 16.72
N LEU A 550 8.86 24.24 17.52
CA LEU A 550 8.75 22.78 17.50
C LEU A 550 8.16 22.28 16.18
N PHE A 551 7.20 22.99 15.59
CA PHE A 551 6.64 22.62 14.28
C PHE A 551 7.70 22.60 13.18
N TYR A 552 8.69 23.50 13.22
CA TYR A 552 9.80 23.50 12.27
C TYR A 552 10.93 22.54 12.65
N SER A 553 11.10 22.23 13.94
CA SER A 553 12.18 21.35 14.43
C SER A 553 11.86 19.86 14.38
N VAL A 554 10.58 19.49 14.39
CA VAL A 554 10.15 18.08 14.28
C VAL A 554 10.25 17.65 12.81
N GLY A 555 10.88 16.51 12.56
CA GLY A 555 10.95 15.88 11.24
C GLY A 555 9.54 15.67 10.66
N LYS A 556 9.38 15.80 9.35
CA LYS A 556 8.10 15.66 8.65
C LYS A 556 8.16 14.49 7.70
N GLU A 557 7.31 13.52 7.91
CA GLU A 557 7.17 12.33 7.08
C GLU A 557 5.70 12.12 6.73
N ARG A 558 5.43 11.35 5.67
CA ARG A 558 4.05 11.05 5.28
C ARG A 558 3.42 10.07 6.23
N MET A 559 4.17 9.01 6.58
CA MET A 559 3.72 7.93 7.46
C MET A 559 4.83 7.56 8.45
N PRO A 560 4.48 6.99 9.62
CA PRO A 560 5.49 6.44 10.54
C PRO A 560 6.20 5.25 9.90
N GLN A 561 7.48 5.10 10.17
CA GLN A 561 8.23 3.90 9.81
C GLN A 561 7.71 2.71 10.61
N ILE A 562 7.51 1.58 9.93
CA ILE A 562 7.00 0.35 10.53
C ILE A 562 8.14 -0.65 10.58
N ASP A 563 8.47 -1.13 11.77
CA ASP A 563 9.47 -2.18 11.94
C ASP A 563 8.91 -3.51 11.44
N GLN A 564 9.51 -4.05 10.38
CA GLN A 564 9.14 -5.33 9.77
C GLN A 564 10.31 -6.31 9.86
N ASN A 565 10.00 -7.60 9.89
CA ASN A 565 10.98 -8.68 9.83
C ASN A 565 11.18 -9.23 8.41
N GLU A 566 10.64 -8.55 7.41
CA GLU A 566 10.66 -8.90 6.00
C GLU A 566 11.33 -7.80 5.20
N LEU A 567 12.07 -8.17 4.16
CA LEU A 567 12.86 -7.26 3.33
C LEU A 567 12.82 -7.69 1.87
N ILE A 568 12.60 -6.75 0.97
CA ILE A 568 12.86 -6.90 -0.46
C ILE A 568 14.19 -6.22 -0.79
N VAL A 569 15.02 -6.93 -1.53
CA VAL A 569 16.29 -6.45 -2.05
C VAL A 569 16.22 -6.49 -3.56
N HIS A 570 16.24 -5.33 -4.20
CA HIS A 570 16.35 -5.23 -5.64
C HIS A 570 17.82 -5.09 -6.02
N VAL A 571 18.32 -6.03 -6.83
CA VAL A 571 19.68 -6.07 -7.31
C VAL A 571 19.69 -5.85 -8.81
N GLU A 572 20.42 -4.86 -9.26
CA GLU A 572 20.74 -4.64 -10.66
C GLU A 572 22.23 -4.84 -10.86
N TRP A 573 22.60 -5.77 -11.76
CA TRP A 573 24.01 -6.10 -11.97
C TRP A 573 24.76 -5.09 -12.81
N ASN A 574 24.05 -4.20 -13.53
CA ASN A 574 24.61 -3.22 -14.48
C ASN A 574 25.55 -3.86 -15.55
N GLU A 575 25.31 -5.11 -15.84
CA GLU A 575 26.01 -5.90 -16.85
C GLU A 575 24.98 -6.65 -17.68
N ASN A 576 25.16 -6.78 -18.99
CA ASN A 576 24.26 -7.54 -19.86
C ASN A 576 24.50 -9.05 -19.69
N ILE A 577 24.05 -9.59 -18.56
CA ILE A 577 24.17 -11.01 -18.25
C ILE A 577 22.93 -11.80 -18.65
N HIS A 578 23.14 -13.05 -19.01
CA HIS A 578 22.04 -13.99 -19.25
C HIS A 578 21.37 -14.39 -17.93
N VAL A 579 20.09 -14.76 -17.99
CA VAL A 579 19.31 -15.18 -16.80
C VAL A 579 19.98 -16.30 -16.00
N ASP A 580 20.69 -17.23 -16.66
CA ASP A 580 21.41 -18.31 -15.97
C ASP A 580 22.58 -17.80 -15.12
N GLU A 581 23.32 -16.81 -15.60
CA GLU A 581 24.38 -16.18 -14.82
C GLU A 581 23.78 -15.37 -13.68
N ASN A 582 22.69 -14.64 -13.91
CA ASN A 582 21.97 -13.94 -12.87
C ASN A 582 21.49 -14.92 -11.76
N ARG A 583 20.90 -16.05 -12.17
CA ARG A 583 20.50 -17.14 -11.25
C ARG A 583 21.71 -17.67 -10.44
N HIS A 584 22.84 -17.85 -11.09
CA HIS A 584 24.07 -18.32 -10.42
C HIS A 584 24.53 -17.32 -9.35
N ARG A 585 24.59 -16.02 -9.67
CA ARG A 585 24.96 -14.94 -8.73
C ARG A 585 24.01 -14.84 -7.55
N VAL A 586 22.70 -14.92 -7.81
CA VAL A 586 21.67 -14.93 -6.75
C VAL A 586 21.81 -16.15 -5.84
N ASN A 587 22.06 -17.32 -6.38
CA ASN A 587 22.28 -18.54 -5.58
C ASN A 587 23.50 -18.43 -4.65
N VAL A 588 24.58 -17.82 -5.12
CA VAL A 588 25.76 -17.57 -4.28
C VAL A 588 25.42 -16.59 -3.16
N LEU A 589 24.68 -15.51 -3.46
CA LEU A 589 24.24 -14.54 -2.45
C LEU A 589 23.31 -15.19 -1.42
N PHE A 590 22.36 -16.02 -1.83
CA PHE A 590 21.49 -16.77 -0.92
C PHE A 590 22.28 -17.67 0.03
N GLY A 591 23.31 -18.37 -0.48
CA GLY A 591 24.17 -19.19 0.34
C GLY A 591 24.92 -18.40 1.42
N GLN A 592 25.30 -17.15 1.13
CA GLN A 592 25.98 -16.27 2.10
C GLN A 592 25.06 -15.73 3.19
N LEU A 593 23.73 -15.63 2.90
CA LEU A 593 22.75 -15.02 3.80
C LEU A 593 21.88 -16.06 4.53
N LEU A 594 22.07 -17.35 4.27
CA LEU A 594 21.25 -18.45 4.77
C LEU A 594 21.12 -18.46 6.30
N ASP A 595 22.21 -18.21 7.01
CA ASP A 595 22.27 -18.28 8.49
C ASP A 595 21.42 -17.19 9.18
N LYS A 596 21.06 -16.12 8.46
CA LYS A 596 20.32 -14.96 9.00
C LYS A 596 18.85 -14.93 8.60
N THR A 597 18.44 -15.80 7.71
CA THR A 597 17.12 -15.78 7.10
C THR A 597 16.33 -17.04 7.43
N VAL A 598 15.04 -16.88 7.66
CA VAL A 598 14.09 -18.00 7.86
C VAL A 598 13.53 -18.46 6.52
N GLU A 599 13.34 -17.52 5.61
CA GLU A 599 12.79 -17.75 4.28
C GLU A 599 13.50 -16.86 3.25
N GLN A 600 13.72 -17.41 2.06
CA GLN A 600 14.35 -16.74 0.94
C GLN A 600 13.56 -17.07 -0.33
N THR A 601 13.07 -16.04 -1.05
CA THR A 601 12.52 -16.21 -2.40
C THR A 601 13.14 -15.21 -3.36
N ALA A 602 13.22 -15.56 -4.66
CA ALA A 602 13.73 -14.67 -5.68
C ALA A 602 12.87 -14.73 -6.95
N ALA A 603 12.69 -13.54 -7.51
CA ALA A 603 12.23 -13.34 -8.88
C ALA A 603 13.41 -12.79 -9.69
N ILE A 604 13.94 -13.60 -10.60
CA ILE A 604 15.16 -13.33 -11.38
C ILE A 604 14.78 -13.11 -12.82
N GLY A 605 15.18 -11.99 -13.42
CA GLY A 605 14.83 -11.68 -14.80
C GLY A 605 13.35 -11.32 -15.00
N GLN A 606 12.89 -11.33 -16.22
CA GLN A 606 11.54 -10.95 -16.60
C GLN A 606 10.50 -11.91 -15.99
N GLN A 607 9.52 -11.37 -15.26
CA GLN A 607 8.43 -12.15 -14.68
C GLN A 607 7.14 -11.96 -15.48
N ASP A 608 6.37 -13.02 -15.63
CA ASP A 608 5.15 -13.04 -16.46
C ASP A 608 3.87 -12.74 -15.67
N TYR A 609 3.96 -12.04 -14.54
CA TYR A 609 2.77 -11.62 -13.77
C TYR A 609 1.90 -10.65 -14.56
N LEU A 610 0.61 -10.95 -14.68
CA LEU A 610 -0.39 -10.06 -15.28
C LEU A 610 -0.57 -8.76 -14.48
N LEU A 611 -0.43 -8.85 -13.14
CA LEU A 611 -0.63 -7.74 -12.22
C LEU A 611 0.66 -7.06 -11.78
N ASN A 612 1.81 -7.43 -12.36
CA ASN A 612 3.05 -6.70 -12.09
C ASN A 612 2.95 -5.30 -12.71
N ARG A 613 2.69 -4.31 -11.85
CA ARG A 613 2.36 -2.93 -12.24
C ARG A 613 3.51 -1.97 -12.06
N GLU A 614 4.56 -2.38 -11.35
CA GLU A 614 5.56 -1.41 -10.92
C GLU A 614 6.78 -1.37 -11.83
N GLN A 615 7.42 -2.48 -12.08
CA GLN A 615 8.55 -2.54 -13.00
C GLN A 615 8.69 -3.93 -13.60
N ALA A 616 8.84 -4.02 -14.92
CA ALA A 616 9.29 -5.25 -15.54
C ALA A 616 10.78 -5.42 -15.26
N LEU A 617 11.18 -6.51 -14.61
CA LEU A 617 12.59 -6.83 -14.42
C LEU A 617 13.24 -7.18 -15.77
N SER A 618 14.47 -6.75 -15.97
CA SER A 618 15.30 -7.17 -17.10
C SER A 618 16.08 -8.46 -16.76
N SER A 619 16.72 -9.08 -17.76
CA SER A 619 17.55 -10.29 -17.56
C SER A 619 18.68 -10.10 -16.54
N SER A 620 19.15 -8.85 -16.37
CA SER A 620 20.24 -8.48 -15.45
C SER A 620 19.73 -7.98 -14.08
N GLU A 621 18.45 -8.10 -13.78
CA GLU A 621 17.85 -7.68 -12.51
C GLU A 621 17.32 -8.87 -11.73
N ALA A 622 17.26 -8.72 -10.40
CA ALA A 622 16.64 -9.71 -9.53
C ALA A 622 15.96 -9.00 -8.33
N GLU A 623 14.77 -9.45 -7.99
CA GLU A 623 14.08 -9.09 -6.75
C GLU A 623 14.17 -10.25 -5.78
N LEU A 624 14.77 -10.00 -4.61
CA LEU A 624 15.02 -11.00 -3.59
C LEU A 624 14.18 -10.66 -2.36
N TYR A 625 13.44 -11.62 -1.86
CA TYR A 625 12.69 -11.48 -0.61
C TYR A 625 13.36 -12.30 0.48
N PHE A 626 13.53 -11.68 1.64
CA PHE A 626 14.08 -12.30 2.84
C PHE A 626 13.15 -12.08 4.03
N LYS A 627 12.97 -13.14 4.81
CA LYS A 627 12.30 -13.09 6.12
C LYS A 627 13.30 -13.43 7.21
N THR A 628 13.40 -12.57 8.21
CA THR A 628 14.25 -12.77 9.40
C THR A 628 13.41 -13.22 10.59
N SER A 629 14.05 -13.76 11.63
CA SER A 629 13.35 -14.19 12.84
C SER A 629 12.85 -13.01 13.70
N SER A 630 13.44 -11.83 13.56
CA SER A 630 13.05 -10.60 14.27
C SER A 630 13.39 -9.36 13.44
N PRO A 631 12.73 -8.21 13.66
CA PRO A 631 13.04 -6.96 12.97
C PRO A 631 14.50 -6.52 13.12
N ASP A 632 15.11 -6.76 14.28
CA ASP A 632 16.53 -6.43 14.52
C ASP A 632 17.51 -7.16 13.58
N GLY A 633 17.06 -8.24 12.94
CA GLY A 633 17.84 -9.01 11.96
C GLY A 633 18.03 -8.31 10.61
N ILE A 634 17.17 -7.32 10.28
CA ILE A 634 17.17 -6.67 8.96
C ILE A 634 18.44 -5.85 8.72
N ALA A 635 18.81 -4.96 9.64
CA ALA A 635 20.00 -4.10 9.47
C ALA A 635 21.32 -4.88 9.31
N PRO A 636 21.59 -5.95 10.10
CA PRO A 636 22.74 -6.83 9.86
C PRO A 636 22.70 -7.58 8.53
N LEU A 637 21.48 -7.92 8.04
CA LEU A 637 21.30 -8.58 6.75
C LEU A 637 21.64 -7.63 5.60
N GLN A 638 21.08 -6.41 5.62
CA GLN A 638 21.36 -5.36 4.64
C GLN A 638 22.85 -5.05 4.54
N LYS A 639 23.50 -4.85 5.68
CA LYS A 639 24.92 -4.56 5.74
C LYS A 639 25.76 -5.68 5.11
N GLN A 640 25.45 -6.94 5.41
CA GLN A 640 26.19 -8.09 4.85
C GLN A 640 25.95 -8.21 3.34
N ALA A 641 24.72 -7.98 2.88
CA ALA A 641 24.39 -8.01 1.45
C ALA A 641 25.19 -6.94 0.69
N VAL A 642 25.22 -5.68 1.20
CA VAL A 642 25.97 -4.58 0.59
C VAL A 642 27.48 -4.88 0.58
N GLU A 643 28.05 -5.31 1.72
CA GLU A 643 29.48 -5.61 1.83
C GLU A 643 29.88 -6.71 0.83
N TRP A 644 29.07 -7.75 0.69
CA TRP A 644 29.35 -8.83 -0.26
C TRP A 644 29.24 -8.37 -1.71
N LEU A 645 28.13 -7.66 -2.07
CA LEU A 645 27.92 -7.15 -3.43
C LEU A 645 29.03 -6.18 -3.85
N THR A 646 29.38 -5.22 -3.00
CA THR A 646 30.45 -4.26 -3.30
C THR A 646 31.81 -4.93 -3.51
N ARG A 647 32.09 -6.03 -2.81
CA ARG A 647 33.36 -6.74 -2.94
C ARG A 647 33.42 -7.62 -4.20
N GLU A 648 32.36 -8.40 -4.48
CA GLU A 648 32.38 -9.38 -5.56
C GLU A 648 31.90 -8.78 -6.90
N TYR A 649 30.94 -7.84 -6.84
CA TYR A 649 30.33 -7.22 -8.01
C TYR A 649 30.23 -5.68 -7.85
N PRO A 650 31.35 -4.97 -7.98
CA PRO A 650 31.40 -3.53 -7.69
C PRO A 650 30.55 -2.65 -8.62
N LEU A 651 30.10 -3.17 -9.76
CA LEU A 651 29.19 -2.46 -10.67
C LEU A 651 27.73 -2.64 -10.30
N ALA A 652 27.39 -3.62 -9.45
CA ALA A 652 26.03 -3.89 -9.07
C ALA A 652 25.47 -2.78 -8.17
N THR A 653 24.24 -2.37 -8.44
CA THR A 653 23.46 -1.48 -7.58
C THR A 653 22.43 -2.28 -6.79
N VAL A 654 22.25 -1.90 -5.53
CA VAL A 654 21.30 -2.55 -4.64
C VAL A 654 20.41 -1.50 -3.99
N SER A 655 19.10 -1.78 -3.98
CA SER A 655 18.13 -1.00 -3.23
C SER A 655 17.31 -1.90 -2.32
N PHE A 656 16.86 -1.32 -1.21
CA PHE A 656 16.10 -2.03 -0.18
C PHE A 656 14.73 -1.41 -0.05
N SER A 657 13.72 -2.25 0.02
CA SER A 657 12.35 -1.83 0.26
C SER A 657 11.65 -2.82 1.19
N PRO A 658 10.66 -2.39 1.96
CA PRO A 658 9.77 -3.33 2.62
C PRO A 658 8.95 -4.13 1.59
N PRO A 659 8.43 -5.31 1.94
CA PRO A 659 7.56 -6.05 1.04
C PRO A 659 6.27 -5.27 0.76
N GLU A 660 5.76 -5.35 -0.46
CA GLU A 660 4.52 -4.69 -0.85
C GLU A 660 3.35 -5.19 0.01
N THR A 661 2.95 -4.38 0.94
CA THR A 661 1.68 -4.52 1.63
C THR A 661 0.66 -3.54 1.04
N VAL A 662 -0.63 -3.80 1.25
CA VAL A 662 -1.70 -2.84 0.87
C VAL A 662 -1.41 -1.45 1.44
N PHE A 663 -0.79 -1.41 2.61
CA PHE A 663 -0.43 -0.19 3.30
C PHE A 663 0.68 0.59 2.57
N GLU A 664 1.76 -0.06 2.20
CA GLU A 664 2.90 0.57 1.52
C GLU A 664 2.54 1.05 0.13
N LYS A 665 1.74 0.28 -0.58
CA LYS A 665 1.22 0.67 -1.90
C LYS A 665 0.36 1.94 -1.85
N LEU A 666 -0.49 2.06 -0.82
CA LEU A 666 -1.33 3.24 -0.64
C LEU A 666 -0.54 4.49 -0.29
N PHE A 667 0.54 4.35 0.46
CA PHE A 667 1.33 5.48 0.94
C PHE A 667 2.61 5.74 0.16
N VAL A 668 2.91 4.89 -0.85
CA VAL A 668 4.11 4.99 -1.72
C VAL A 668 5.37 5.22 -0.87
N THR A 669 5.64 4.28 0.05
CA THR A 669 6.87 4.29 0.83
C THR A 669 8.04 3.91 -0.08
N GLY A 670 9.09 4.71 -0.11
CA GLY A 670 10.25 4.50 -0.99
C GLY A 670 10.30 5.38 -2.25
N GLU A 671 9.32 6.27 -2.45
CA GLU A 671 9.41 7.33 -3.46
C GLU A 671 10.56 8.31 -3.13
N ALA A 672 11.31 8.74 -4.15
CA ALA A 672 12.36 9.73 -3.94
C ALA A 672 11.80 11.05 -3.38
N ASP A 673 12.56 11.71 -2.50
CA ASP A 673 12.12 12.98 -1.91
C ASP A 673 11.95 14.05 -2.99
N VAL A 674 12.92 14.13 -3.89
CA VAL A 674 12.89 15.03 -5.05
C VAL A 674 13.32 14.27 -6.30
N VAL A 675 12.51 14.34 -7.34
CA VAL A 675 12.86 13.89 -8.68
C VAL A 675 13.03 15.12 -9.57
N ALA A 676 14.24 15.31 -10.06
CA ALA A 676 14.49 16.33 -11.09
C ALA A 676 14.25 15.72 -12.47
N GLU A 677 13.22 16.19 -13.14
CA GLU A 677 12.83 15.78 -14.49
C GLU A 677 13.49 16.70 -15.52
N LEU A 678 14.44 16.17 -16.27
CA LEU A 678 15.18 16.91 -17.28
C LEU A 678 14.62 16.60 -18.67
N TYR A 679 14.01 17.60 -19.29
CA TYR A 679 13.46 17.54 -20.65
C TYR A 679 14.47 18.12 -21.64
N ALA A 680 14.91 17.30 -22.60
CA ALA A 680 15.82 17.78 -23.64
C ALA A 680 15.14 18.80 -24.57
N ARG A 681 15.73 19.99 -24.74
CA ARG A 681 15.22 21.01 -25.67
C ARG A 681 15.38 20.57 -27.12
N ASN A 682 16.48 19.89 -27.42
CA ASN A 682 16.69 19.31 -28.74
C ASN A 682 16.09 17.89 -28.76
N LYS A 683 14.92 17.73 -29.38
CA LYS A 683 14.20 16.47 -29.49
C LYS A 683 14.65 15.55 -30.63
N GLU A 684 15.59 16.03 -31.47
CA GLU A 684 16.07 15.26 -32.63
C GLU A 684 17.18 14.27 -32.29
N LYS A 685 17.85 14.46 -31.14
CA LYS A 685 18.96 13.62 -30.72
C LYS A 685 18.73 13.10 -29.30
N ALA A 686 18.86 11.80 -29.13
CA ALA A 686 18.87 11.20 -27.78
C ALA A 686 20.12 11.69 -27.02
N PRO A 687 20.01 12.01 -25.72
CA PRO A 687 21.14 12.40 -24.89
C PRO A 687 22.20 11.30 -24.87
N ALA A 688 23.49 11.68 -24.92
CA ALA A 688 24.57 10.72 -24.87
C ALA A 688 24.81 10.24 -23.41
N ALA A 689 25.18 8.96 -23.23
CA ALA A 689 25.43 8.38 -21.91
C ALA A 689 26.52 9.15 -21.14
N GLU A 690 27.57 9.61 -21.83
CA GLU A 690 28.65 10.41 -21.22
C GLU A 690 28.14 11.76 -20.69
N GLU A 691 27.23 12.41 -21.40
CA GLU A 691 26.62 13.69 -20.98
C GLU A 691 25.79 13.50 -19.69
N LEU A 692 24.97 12.44 -19.64
CA LEU A 692 24.13 12.14 -18.48
C LEU A 692 24.95 11.76 -17.24
N ARG A 693 26.01 10.97 -17.42
CA ARG A 693 26.97 10.68 -16.31
C ARG A 693 27.69 11.93 -15.82
N GLY A 694 28.01 12.84 -16.75
CA GLY A 694 28.60 14.15 -16.39
C GLY A 694 27.66 15.00 -15.53
N LEU A 695 26.38 15.05 -15.90
CA LEU A 695 25.33 15.76 -15.12
C LEU A 695 25.13 15.10 -13.74
N GLU A 696 25.10 13.77 -13.66
CA GLU A 696 24.97 13.03 -12.42
C GLU A 696 26.09 13.38 -11.44
N GLN A 697 27.35 13.39 -11.92
CA GLN A 697 28.49 13.75 -11.12
C GLN A 697 28.46 15.23 -10.68
N GLN A 698 28.08 16.15 -11.57
CA GLN A 698 27.92 17.57 -11.26
C GLN A 698 26.85 17.80 -10.19
N PHE A 699 25.69 17.13 -10.30
CA PHE A 699 24.64 17.24 -9.32
C PHE A 699 25.09 16.67 -7.95
N ALA A 700 25.81 15.55 -7.93
CA ALA A 700 26.37 14.98 -6.70
C ALA A 700 27.35 15.95 -6.01
N GLU A 701 28.24 16.60 -6.78
CA GLU A 701 29.19 17.56 -6.24
C GLU A 701 28.52 18.85 -5.72
N LEU A 702 27.49 19.35 -6.41
CA LEU A 702 26.80 20.58 -6.04
C LEU A 702 25.84 20.43 -4.86
N THR A 703 25.15 19.29 -4.77
CA THR A 703 24.12 19.08 -3.74
C THR A 703 24.69 18.39 -2.51
N GLY A 704 25.81 17.69 -2.63
CA GLY A 704 26.36 16.84 -1.58
C GLY A 704 25.62 15.49 -1.44
N THR A 705 24.55 15.29 -2.20
CA THR A 705 23.76 14.04 -2.25
C THR A 705 23.83 13.50 -3.67
N ALA A 706 24.35 12.30 -3.86
CA ALA A 706 24.36 11.67 -5.17
C ALA A 706 22.93 11.27 -5.58
N PRO A 707 22.47 11.66 -6.79
CA PRO A 707 21.23 11.10 -7.31
C PRO A 707 21.39 9.60 -7.54
N VAL A 708 20.29 8.85 -7.49
CA VAL A 708 20.32 7.45 -7.91
C VAL A 708 20.62 7.39 -9.39
N GLY A 709 21.62 6.58 -9.74
CA GLY A 709 22.19 6.52 -11.07
C GLY A 709 21.18 6.15 -12.15
N ILE A 710 21.41 6.66 -13.35
CA ILE A 710 20.69 6.29 -14.56
C ILE A 710 21.28 4.98 -15.07
N ALA A 711 20.45 3.97 -15.27
CA ALA A 711 20.90 2.71 -15.82
C ALA A 711 21.04 2.79 -17.35
N PHE A 712 22.19 2.33 -17.85
CA PHE A 712 22.48 2.22 -19.27
C PHE A 712 22.59 0.76 -19.65
N GLU A 713 22.20 0.45 -20.89
CA GLU A 713 22.34 -0.87 -21.48
C GLU A 713 23.32 -0.84 -22.65
N ASN A 714 24.24 -1.79 -22.66
CA ASN A 714 25.18 -1.97 -23.75
C ASN A 714 24.47 -2.70 -24.90
N GLN A 715 24.46 -2.11 -26.07
CA GLN A 715 23.84 -2.64 -27.28
C GLN A 715 24.89 -2.84 -28.39
N LEU A 716 24.57 -3.70 -29.34
CA LEU A 716 25.35 -3.85 -30.56
C LEU A 716 24.54 -3.20 -31.71
N ASP A 717 25.02 -2.03 -32.17
CA ASP A 717 24.45 -1.36 -33.34
C ASP A 717 24.97 -2.01 -34.61
N ILE A 718 24.06 -2.58 -35.38
CA ILE A 718 24.36 -3.21 -36.69
C ILE A 718 23.94 -2.24 -37.78
N SER A 719 24.89 -1.49 -38.30
CA SER A 719 24.66 -0.55 -39.39
C SER A 719 24.92 -1.19 -40.76
N ILE A 720 23.98 -1.01 -41.66
CA ILE A 720 24.03 -1.57 -43.04
C ILE A 720 24.90 -0.68 -43.94
N LEU A 721 25.86 -1.29 -44.66
CA LEU A 721 26.74 -0.64 -45.60
C LEU A 721 26.07 -0.55 -46.97
N GLN A 722 25.27 0.50 -47.23
CA GLN A 722 24.50 0.66 -48.49
C GLN A 722 25.35 0.61 -49.76
N GLU A 723 26.56 1.16 -49.71
CA GLU A 723 27.49 1.10 -50.87
C GLU A 723 27.86 -0.33 -51.24
N ARG A 724 28.03 -1.19 -50.24
CA ARG A 724 28.37 -2.61 -50.47
C ARG A 724 27.17 -3.42 -50.95
N LEU A 725 25.94 -3.13 -50.46
CA LEU A 725 24.73 -3.73 -51.02
C LEU A 725 24.61 -3.47 -52.52
N LEU A 726 24.84 -2.23 -52.92
CA LEU A 726 24.82 -1.87 -54.36
C LEU A 726 25.98 -2.50 -55.14
N LEU A 727 27.17 -2.59 -54.53
CA LEU A 727 28.35 -3.19 -55.16
C LEU A 727 28.16 -4.67 -55.48
N TYR A 728 27.56 -5.38 -54.52
CA TYR A 728 27.34 -6.83 -54.59
C TYR A 728 25.96 -7.22 -55.12
N ASP A 729 25.14 -6.26 -55.56
CA ASP A 729 23.74 -6.43 -55.99
C ASP A 729 22.87 -7.28 -55.05
N VAL A 730 23.00 -7.01 -53.75
CA VAL A 730 22.21 -7.66 -52.70
C VAL A 730 20.95 -6.85 -52.45
N SER A 731 19.80 -7.53 -52.39
CA SER A 731 18.52 -6.89 -52.04
C SER A 731 18.49 -6.52 -50.58
N TYR A 732 17.96 -5.34 -50.25
CA TYR A 732 17.73 -4.91 -48.85
C TYR A 732 16.81 -5.89 -48.11
N ASP A 733 15.75 -6.38 -48.77
CA ASP A 733 14.82 -7.34 -48.22
C ASP A 733 15.49 -8.66 -47.85
N GLU A 734 16.40 -9.14 -48.67
CA GLU A 734 17.16 -10.37 -48.44
C GLU A 734 18.09 -10.23 -47.23
N LEU A 735 18.80 -9.09 -47.15
CA LEU A 735 19.63 -8.79 -45.98
C LEU A 735 18.80 -8.71 -44.70
N TYR A 736 17.69 -7.99 -44.75
CA TYR A 736 16.83 -7.82 -43.59
C TYR A 736 16.20 -9.16 -43.12
N ARG A 737 15.73 -9.98 -44.05
CA ARG A 737 15.23 -11.32 -43.75
C ARG A 737 16.32 -12.20 -43.13
N THR A 738 17.54 -12.19 -43.70
CA THR A 738 18.68 -12.97 -43.18
C THR A 738 19.03 -12.51 -41.75
N LEU A 739 19.14 -11.21 -41.49
CA LEU A 739 19.40 -10.68 -40.16
C LEU A 739 18.30 -11.09 -39.16
N ARG A 740 17.04 -10.98 -39.59
CA ARG A 740 15.91 -11.40 -38.77
C ARG A 740 15.97 -12.90 -38.45
N THR A 741 16.24 -13.73 -39.43
CA THR A 741 16.27 -15.19 -39.24
C THR A 741 17.42 -15.63 -38.34
N VAL A 742 18.56 -14.96 -38.44
CA VAL A 742 19.77 -15.35 -37.70
C VAL A 742 19.79 -14.85 -36.24
N PHE A 743 19.26 -13.65 -36.02
CA PHE A 743 19.27 -13.02 -34.67
C PHE A 743 17.94 -13.13 -33.94
N LYS A 744 16.84 -13.51 -34.61
CA LYS A 744 15.54 -13.63 -33.98
C LYS A 744 15.13 -15.10 -33.84
N GLU A 745 14.63 -15.47 -32.68
CA GLU A 745 13.93 -16.77 -32.54
C GLU A 745 12.64 -16.71 -33.36
N ASN A 746 12.58 -17.55 -34.40
CA ASN A 746 11.41 -17.58 -35.27
C ASN A 746 10.44 -18.67 -34.80
N SER A 747 9.35 -18.25 -34.10
CA SER A 747 8.17 -19.09 -33.99
C SER A 747 7.44 -19.10 -35.36
N VAL A 748 7.49 -20.21 -36.07
CA VAL A 748 7.03 -20.32 -37.46
C VAL A 748 5.60 -20.85 -37.54
N ALA A 749 5.23 -21.72 -36.63
CA ALA A 749 3.93 -22.41 -36.62
C ALA A 749 3.60 -22.90 -35.20
N MET A 750 2.39 -23.41 -35.03
CA MET A 750 1.96 -24.07 -33.77
C MET A 750 1.76 -25.55 -34.02
N LEU A 751 2.33 -26.39 -33.17
CA LEU A 751 2.04 -27.81 -33.13
C LEU A 751 0.72 -28.03 -32.38
N HIS A 752 -0.31 -28.57 -33.05
CA HIS A 752 -1.62 -28.84 -32.46
C HIS A 752 -1.65 -30.23 -31.78
N SER A 753 -0.87 -30.37 -30.68
CA SER A 753 -0.87 -31.62 -29.91
C SER A 753 -2.26 -31.92 -29.32
N TYR A 754 -2.51 -33.17 -28.94
CA TYR A 754 -3.79 -33.58 -28.35
C TYR A 754 -4.10 -32.91 -27.02
N GLN A 755 -3.10 -32.44 -26.30
CA GLN A 755 -3.23 -31.89 -24.98
C GLN A 755 -3.02 -30.38 -24.96
N GLN A 756 -2.15 -29.83 -25.82
CA GLN A 756 -1.75 -28.42 -25.81
C GLN A 756 -1.25 -27.95 -27.19
N TYR A 757 -1.21 -26.63 -27.36
CA TYR A 757 -0.58 -25.98 -28.50
C TYR A 757 0.87 -25.67 -28.16
N LEU A 758 1.83 -26.21 -28.93
CA LEU A 758 3.25 -25.96 -28.73
C LEU A 758 3.78 -25.09 -29.89
N PRO A 759 4.51 -24.00 -29.59
CA PRO A 759 5.17 -23.22 -30.62
C PRO A 759 6.24 -24.05 -31.29
N ILE A 760 6.32 -23.99 -32.61
CA ILE A 760 7.38 -24.57 -33.43
C ILE A 760 8.40 -23.48 -33.72
N SER A 761 9.60 -23.59 -33.19
CA SER A 761 10.69 -22.63 -33.42
C SER A 761 11.82 -23.24 -34.22
N ILE A 762 12.36 -22.46 -35.18
CA ILE A 762 13.57 -22.80 -35.90
C ILE A 762 14.72 -22.06 -35.24
N VAL A 763 15.69 -22.80 -34.73
CA VAL A 763 16.86 -22.25 -34.02
C VAL A 763 18.13 -22.73 -34.68
N GLY A 764 19.05 -21.79 -34.91
CA GLY A 764 20.42 -22.15 -35.35
C GLY A 764 21.24 -22.72 -34.18
N GLU A 765 22.40 -23.30 -34.49
CA GLU A 765 23.36 -23.63 -33.41
C GLU A 765 23.83 -22.38 -32.69
N GLU A 766 24.10 -22.49 -31.38
CA GLU A 766 24.66 -21.39 -30.58
C GLU A 766 26.04 -21.01 -31.16
N ARG A 767 26.13 -19.74 -31.60
CA ARG A 767 27.33 -19.15 -32.22
C ARG A 767 27.55 -17.75 -31.67
N THR A 768 28.80 -17.35 -31.57
CA THR A 768 29.12 -15.94 -31.25
C THR A 768 28.72 -15.01 -32.38
N VAL A 769 28.41 -13.73 -32.06
CA VAL A 769 28.06 -12.74 -33.10
C VAL A 769 29.08 -12.69 -34.25
N ASN A 770 30.38 -12.79 -33.94
CA ASN A 770 31.44 -12.82 -34.95
C ASN A 770 31.40 -14.05 -35.84
N GLU A 771 31.11 -15.21 -35.29
CA GLU A 771 30.94 -16.45 -36.05
C GLU A 771 29.72 -16.37 -36.97
N VAL A 772 28.61 -15.86 -36.44
CA VAL A 772 27.39 -15.63 -37.22
C VAL A 772 27.68 -14.72 -38.42
N LEU A 773 28.33 -13.57 -38.18
CA LEU A 773 28.64 -12.62 -39.23
C LEU A 773 29.58 -13.18 -40.32
N GLN A 774 30.51 -14.10 -39.96
CA GLN A 774 31.45 -14.71 -40.88
C GLN A 774 30.85 -15.89 -41.67
N GLN A 775 30.00 -16.69 -41.01
CA GLN A 775 29.53 -17.96 -41.59
C GLN A 775 28.18 -17.80 -42.31
N THR A 776 27.40 -16.76 -41.99
CA THR A 776 26.13 -16.51 -42.66
C THR A 776 26.40 -15.92 -44.05
N LEU A 777 25.94 -16.61 -45.05
CA LEU A 777 26.08 -16.24 -46.45
C LEU A 777 24.74 -15.67 -46.97
N ILE A 778 24.81 -14.55 -47.68
CA ILE A 778 23.67 -13.89 -48.34
C ILE A 778 23.79 -14.08 -49.86
N GLN A 779 22.69 -14.40 -50.50
CA GLN A 779 22.63 -14.58 -51.96
C GLN A 779 22.54 -13.21 -52.68
N THR A 780 23.32 -13.04 -53.70
CA THR A 780 23.19 -11.90 -54.63
C THR A 780 21.99 -12.10 -55.57
N ARG A 781 21.54 -11.05 -56.23
CA ARG A 781 20.59 -11.25 -57.32
C ARG A 781 21.23 -12.05 -58.40
N PRO A 782 20.46 -12.94 -59.12
CA PRO A 782 20.98 -13.72 -60.24
C PRO A 782 21.57 -12.79 -61.30
N ASP A 783 22.78 -13.08 -61.76
CA ASP A 783 23.40 -12.38 -62.87
C ASP A 783 22.69 -12.67 -64.22
N SER A 784 23.17 -12.08 -65.32
CA SER A 784 22.62 -12.26 -66.68
C SER A 784 22.68 -13.74 -67.16
N LYS A 785 23.41 -14.61 -66.49
CA LYS A 785 23.51 -16.05 -66.76
C LYS A 785 22.70 -16.89 -65.81
N GLY A 786 22.06 -16.26 -64.77
CA GLY A 786 21.32 -16.96 -63.75
C GLY A 786 22.19 -17.49 -62.60
N GLU A 787 23.47 -17.11 -62.53
CA GLU A 787 24.36 -17.50 -61.45
C GLU A 787 24.16 -16.58 -60.22
N VAL A 788 24.20 -17.16 -59.00
CA VAL A 788 24.04 -16.46 -57.69
C VAL A 788 25.35 -16.61 -56.92
N GLU A 789 25.91 -15.49 -56.52
CA GLU A 789 27.09 -15.52 -55.64
C GLU A 789 26.65 -15.45 -54.17
N HIS A 790 27.51 -15.96 -53.26
CA HIS A 790 27.26 -15.99 -51.84
C HIS A 790 28.27 -15.08 -51.12
N ILE A 791 27.80 -14.08 -50.44
CA ILE A 791 28.62 -13.08 -49.76
C ILE A 791 28.44 -13.21 -48.25
N PRO A 792 29.54 -13.24 -47.43
CA PRO A 792 29.43 -13.24 -46.00
C PRO A 792 28.75 -11.97 -45.45
N LEU A 793 27.85 -12.15 -44.48
CA LEU A 793 27.11 -11.05 -43.84
C LEU A 793 28.04 -9.93 -43.33
N ARG A 794 29.23 -10.30 -42.82
CA ARG A 794 30.26 -9.38 -42.36
C ARG A 794 30.66 -8.31 -43.38
N GLU A 795 30.59 -8.62 -44.69
CA GLU A 795 30.96 -7.68 -45.75
C GLU A 795 29.88 -6.63 -45.97
N LEU A 796 28.64 -6.86 -45.52
CA LEU A 796 27.47 -6.02 -45.79
C LEU A 796 27.07 -5.14 -44.59
N VAL A 797 27.55 -5.50 -43.39
CA VAL A 797 27.19 -4.80 -42.14
C VAL A 797 28.41 -4.39 -41.33
N LYS A 798 28.25 -3.36 -40.53
CA LYS A 798 29.24 -2.91 -39.54
C LYS A 798 28.65 -2.97 -38.16
N VAL A 799 29.29 -3.68 -37.23
CA VAL A 799 28.87 -3.77 -35.83
C VAL A 799 29.69 -2.81 -34.99
N ARG A 800 29.02 -2.04 -34.15
CA ARG A 800 29.61 -1.12 -33.19
C ARG A 800 28.99 -1.32 -31.81
N PRO A 801 29.75 -1.28 -30.72
CA PRO A 801 29.16 -1.16 -29.41
C PRO A 801 28.49 0.22 -29.27
N ALA A 802 27.31 0.26 -28.73
CA ALA A 802 26.53 1.44 -28.40
C ALA A 802 25.99 1.31 -26.98
N GLU A 803 25.75 2.44 -26.34
CA GLU A 803 25.04 2.49 -25.06
C GLU A 803 23.75 3.29 -25.26
N ASP A 804 22.64 2.82 -24.72
CA ASP A 804 21.37 3.56 -24.64
C ASP A 804 20.79 3.46 -23.22
N LEU A 805 19.78 4.25 -22.94
CA LEU A 805 19.06 4.20 -21.68
C LEU A 805 18.34 2.86 -21.54
N LYS A 806 18.56 2.16 -20.45
CA LYS A 806 17.86 0.92 -20.12
C LYS A 806 16.36 1.12 -19.91
N THR A 807 15.99 2.26 -19.36
CA THR A 807 14.60 2.66 -19.13
C THR A 807 14.37 4.05 -19.72
N ILE A 808 13.38 4.18 -20.58
CA ILE A 808 12.94 5.48 -21.11
C ILE A 808 11.70 5.90 -20.35
N THR A 809 11.80 7.03 -19.67
CA THR A 809 10.70 7.60 -18.87
C THR A 809 10.07 8.77 -19.60
N ALA A 810 8.74 8.83 -19.59
CA ALA A 810 8.05 9.97 -20.18
C ALA A 810 6.72 10.27 -19.48
N GLY A 811 6.42 11.55 -19.31
CA GLY A 811 5.19 12.05 -18.68
C GLY A 811 4.28 12.76 -19.68
N ARG A 812 3.37 13.58 -19.16
CA ARG A 812 2.45 14.41 -19.99
C ARG A 812 3.19 15.36 -20.94
N ASN A 813 4.37 15.85 -20.55
CA ASN A 813 5.16 16.82 -21.31
C ASN A 813 6.10 16.15 -22.32
N GLY A 814 6.20 14.84 -22.31
CA GLY A 814 7.05 14.03 -23.17
C GLY A 814 8.13 13.27 -22.42
N GLU A 815 9.15 12.82 -23.13
CA GLU A 815 10.29 12.08 -22.59
C GLU A 815 11.15 12.98 -21.71
N TYR A 816 11.58 12.46 -20.55
CA TYR A 816 12.45 13.13 -19.59
C TYR A 816 13.43 12.16 -18.94
N ILE A 817 14.52 12.71 -18.41
CA ILE A 817 15.52 11.96 -17.64
C ILE A 817 15.29 12.21 -16.14
N PRO A 818 14.93 11.17 -15.33
CA PRO A 818 14.68 11.33 -13.91
C PRO A 818 15.97 11.22 -13.09
N PHE A 819 16.36 12.28 -12.39
CA PHE A 819 17.38 12.24 -11.35
C PHE A 819 16.70 12.19 -9.99
N ARG A 820 16.81 11.05 -9.30
CA ARG A 820 16.12 10.76 -8.03
C ARG A 820 17.04 11.03 -6.85
N PHE A 821 16.60 11.91 -5.95
CA PHE A 821 17.31 12.25 -4.72
C PHE A 821 16.54 11.73 -3.51
N TYR A 822 17.23 11.00 -2.63
CA TYR A 822 16.71 10.44 -1.40
C TYR A 822 17.40 11.10 -0.20
N GLU A 823 16.76 11.09 0.98
CA GLU A 823 17.26 11.65 2.24
C GLU A 823 17.72 13.11 2.10
N VAL A 824 16.87 13.94 1.50
CA VAL A 824 17.17 15.36 1.23
C VAL A 824 16.78 16.23 2.42
N ASP A 825 17.76 16.87 3.07
CA ASP A 825 17.53 17.77 4.23
C ASP A 825 16.80 19.07 3.82
N ASP A 826 17.19 19.70 2.72
CA ASP A 826 16.59 20.96 2.21
C ASP A 826 16.24 20.84 0.72
N ALA A 827 15.03 20.36 0.45
CA ALA A 827 14.55 20.16 -0.91
C ALA A 827 14.45 21.47 -1.72
N PRO A 828 13.99 22.62 -1.21
CA PRO A 828 14.02 23.89 -1.93
C PRO A 828 15.41 24.34 -2.37
N GLU A 829 16.43 24.21 -1.53
CA GLU A 829 17.81 24.57 -1.87
C GLU A 829 18.37 23.64 -2.94
N LEU A 830 18.13 22.32 -2.81
CA LEU A 830 18.52 21.32 -3.80
C LEU A 830 17.88 21.62 -5.16
N MET A 831 16.58 21.86 -5.22
CA MET A 831 15.87 22.16 -6.46
C MET A 831 16.41 23.44 -7.14
N GLU A 832 16.73 24.49 -6.36
CA GLU A 832 17.32 25.71 -6.91
C GLU A 832 18.72 25.48 -7.50
N LYS A 833 19.56 24.68 -6.83
CA LYS A 833 20.90 24.33 -7.30
C LYS A 833 20.83 23.52 -8.60
N VAL A 834 20.03 22.45 -8.63
CA VAL A 834 19.86 21.59 -9.81
C VAL A 834 19.29 22.37 -10.99
N LYS A 835 18.28 23.21 -10.77
CA LYS A 835 17.70 24.05 -11.81
C LYS A 835 18.71 25.02 -12.40
N ARG A 836 19.52 25.68 -11.55
CA ARG A 836 20.53 26.66 -11.96
C ARG A 836 21.62 26.01 -12.82
N GLU A 837 22.05 24.79 -12.50
CA GLU A 837 23.02 24.03 -13.27
C GLU A 837 22.46 23.56 -14.62
N ALA A 838 21.26 22.98 -14.61
CA ALA A 838 20.60 22.57 -15.84
C ALA A 838 20.32 23.73 -16.80
N ASP A 839 19.91 24.90 -16.28
CA ASP A 839 19.74 26.14 -17.09
C ASP A 839 21.07 26.69 -17.62
N ALA A 840 22.19 26.47 -16.92
CA ALA A 840 23.51 26.92 -17.33
C ALA A 840 24.03 26.18 -18.58
N THR A 841 23.66 24.90 -18.76
CA THR A 841 23.99 24.13 -19.96
C THR A 841 23.17 24.58 -21.19
N GLY A 842 21.98 25.14 -20.97
CA GLY A 842 21.10 25.65 -22.04
C GLY A 842 20.35 24.55 -22.82
N ASP A 843 20.64 23.28 -22.58
CA ASP A 843 20.12 22.13 -23.34
C ASP A 843 18.89 21.47 -22.69
N TRP A 844 18.61 21.85 -21.44
CA TRP A 844 17.57 21.20 -20.64
C TRP A 844 16.52 22.18 -20.11
N ASP A 845 15.27 21.71 -20.06
CA ASP A 845 14.20 22.31 -19.28
C ASP A 845 13.95 21.41 -18.06
N THR A 846 13.78 22.01 -16.87
CA THR A 846 13.63 21.27 -15.61
C THR A 846 12.24 21.38 -15.04
N ALA A 847 11.68 20.25 -14.61
CA ALA A 847 10.54 20.17 -13.72
C ALA A 847 10.91 19.33 -12.48
N PHE A 848 10.11 19.42 -11.44
CA PHE A 848 10.36 18.68 -10.20
C PHE A 848 9.09 17.97 -9.76
N SER A 849 9.25 16.72 -9.28
CA SER A 849 8.23 15.89 -8.66
C SER A 849 8.82 15.17 -7.45
N GLY A 850 8.08 14.26 -6.84
CA GLY A 850 8.53 13.46 -5.70
C GLY A 850 7.71 13.67 -4.44
N SER A 851 8.07 12.91 -3.40
CA SER A 851 7.32 12.85 -2.13
C SER A 851 7.26 14.20 -1.39
N PHE A 852 8.25 15.08 -1.59
CA PHE A 852 8.25 16.43 -1.01
C PHE A 852 6.97 17.22 -1.36
N PHE A 853 6.52 17.16 -2.60
CA PHE A 853 5.32 17.91 -3.04
C PHE A 853 4.04 17.30 -2.49
N SER A 854 3.92 15.98 -2.50
CA SER A 854 2.76 15.28 -1.94
C SER A 854 2.67 15.44 -0.42
N ASN A 855 3.80 15.41 0.29
CA ASN A 855 3.86 15.67 1.73
C ASN A 855 3.44 17.10 2.07
N ARG A 856 3.91 18.08 1.30
CA ARG A 856 3.53 19.49 1.49
C ARG A 856 2.04 19.71 1.23
N GLN A 857 1.50 19.17 0.15
CA GLN A 857 0.06 19.25 -0.15
C GLN A 857 -0.78 18.66 0.97
N MET A 858 -0.40 17.48 1.49
CA MET A 858 -1.09 16.84 2.61
C MET A 858 -1.08 17.70 3.88
N LEU A 859 0.07 18.30 4.23
CA LEU A 859 0.17 19.18 5.38
C LEU A 859 -0.69 20.45 5.22
N ASP A 860 -0.72 21.03 4.03
CA ASP A 860 -1.57 22.19 3.73
C ASP A 860 -3.07 21.85 3.89
N GLU A 861 -3.52 20.68 3.42
CA GLU A 861 -4.88 20.19 3.62
C GLU A 861 -5.20 19.99 5.11
N LEU A 862 -4.29 19.42 5.91
CA LEU A 862 -4.47 19.21 7.34
C LEU A 862 -4.57 20.55 8.12
N VAL A 863 -3.79 21.57 7.72
CA VAL A 863 -3.89 22.91 8.31
C VAL A 863 -5.26 23.54 8.01
N VAL A 864 -5.77 23.38 6.80
CA VAL A 864 -7.12 23.85 6.44
C VAL A 864 -8.20 23.14 7.26
N ILE A 865 -8.08 21.81 7.42
CA ILE A 865 -8.99 21.01 8.24
C ILE A 865 -8.97 21.45 9.70
N LEU A 866 -7.78 21.67 10.27
CA LEU A 866 -7.63 22.18 11.63
C LEU A 866 -8.33 23.55 11.79
N PHE A 867 -8.15 24.45 10.82
CA PHE A 867 -8.80 25.78 10.84
C PHE A 867 -10.34 25.66 10.79
N ILE A 868 -10.87 24.82 9.89
CA ILE A 868 -12.32 24.56 9.78
C ILE A 868 -12.84 23.95 11.08
N SER A 869 -12.12 23.01 11.68
CA SER A 869 -12.48 22.38 12.96
C SER A 869 -12.55 23.40 14.09
N ILE A 870 -11.57 24.28 14.20
CA ILE A 870 -11.55 25.37 15.19
C ILE A 870 -12.73 26.32 14.96
N LEU A 871 -13.05 26.64 13.72
CA LEU A 871 -14.17 27.51 13.38
C LEU A 871 -15.53 26.87 13.75
N LEU A 872 -15.71 25.60 13.44
CA LEU A 872 -16.93 24.86 13.84
C LEU A 872 -17.07 24.78 15.36
N MET A 873 -15.97 24.46 16.06
CA MET A 873 -15.96 24.47 17.52
C MET A 873 -16.35 25.86 18.08
N TYR A 874 -15.80 26.95 17.52
CA TYR A 874 -16.15 28.30 17.92
C TYR A 874 -17.66 28.57 17.80
N PHE A 875 -18.29 28.17 16.69
CA PHE A 875 -19.73 28.35 16.48
C PHE A 875 -20.57 27.55 17.48
N ILE A 876 -20.21 26.31 17.75
CA ILE A 876 -20.92 25.45 18.71
C ILE A 876 -20.80 26.04 20.13
N LEU A 877 -19.59 26.45 20.51
CA LEU A 877 -19.34 27.06 21.81
C LEU A 877 -20.04 28.42 21.97
N ALA A 878 -20.07 29.25 20.92
CA ALA A 878 -20.77 30.52 20.93
C ALA A 878 -22.28 30.34 21.11
N ALA A 879 -22.86 29.33 20.48
CA ALA A 879 -24.26 28.96 20.65
C ALA A 879 -24.55 28.42 22.07
N GLN A 880 -23.62 27.63 22.65
CA GLN A 880 -23.77 27.05 23.98
C GLN A 880 -23.70 28.10 25.08
N PHE A 881 -22.67 28.98 25.05
CA PHE A 881 -22.45 29.98 26.08
C PHE A 881 -23.28 31.26 25.86
N GLU A 882 -23.97 31.38 24.72
CA GLU A 882 -24.65 32.65 24.32
C GLU A 882 -23.69 33.86 24.41
N SER A 883 -22.42 33.65 24.06
CA SER A 883 -21.34 34.63 24.19
C SER A 883 -20.30 34.46 23.09
N PHE A 884 -19.84 35.55 22.49
CA PHE A 884 -18.74 35.54 21.52
C PHE A 884 -17.35 35.55 22.19
N VAL A 885 -17.26 35.88 23.48
CA VAL A 885 -15.96 36.00 24.19
C VAL A 885 -15.57 34.69 24.87
N GLN A 886 -16.52 33.97 25.47
CA GLN A 886 -16.20 32.73 26.19
C GLN A 886 -15.60 31.66 25.32
N PRO A 887 -16.03 31.42 24.06
CA PRO A 887 -15.36 30.50 23.16
C PRO A 887 -13.89 30.84 22.95
N LEU A 888 -13.53 32.12 22.79
CA LEU A 888 -12.14 32.54 22.62
C LEU A 888 -11.27 32.22 23.84
N ILE A 889 -11.83 32.27 25.04
CA ILE A 889 -11.12 31.88 26.27
C ILE A 889 -10.77 30.39 26.23
N VAL A 890 -11.72 29.56 25.80
CA VAL A 890 -11.54 28.13 25.71
C VAL A 890 -10.55 27.77 24.59
N LEU A 891 -10.69 28.37 23.40
CA LEU A 891 -9.82 28.09 22.26
C LEU A 891 -8.36 28.52 22.44
N LEU A 892 -8.08 29.41 23.42
CA LEU A 892 -6.71 29.79 23.75
C LEU A 892 -5.87 28.62 24.32
N GLU A 893 -6.52 27.56 24.76
CA GLU A 893 -5.89 26.34 25.23
C GLU A 893 -5.16 25.58 24.08
N ILE A 894 -5.72 25.59 22.86
CA ILE A 894 -5.23 24.83 21.71
C ILE A 894 -3.73 25.03 21.43
N PRO A 895 -3.19 26.26 21.28
CA PRO A 895 -1.76 26.44 20.99
C PRO A 895 -0.84 25.86 22.07
N ILE A 896 -1.29 25.84 23.32
CA ILE A 896 -0.52 25.29 24.44
C ILE A 896 -0.46 23.76 24.32
N ASP A 897 -1.60 23.16 24.09
CA ASP A 897 -1.72 21.70 23.98
C ASP A 897 -0.94 21.16 22.77
N VAL A 898 -1.03 21.83 21.61
CA VAL A 898 -0.27 21.49 20.41
C VAL A 898 1.24 21.62 20.67
N ALA A 899 1.69 22.66 21.38
CA ALA A 899 3.10 22.82 21.70
C ALA A 899 3.65 21.64 22.54
N PHE A 900 2.90 21.18 23.52
CA PHE A 900 3.31 20.07 24.37
C PHE A 900 3.18 18.69 23.69
N ALA A 901 2.22 18.52 22.79
CA ALA A 901 2.13 17.34 21.94
C ALA A 901 3.36 17.23 21.02
N LEU A 902 3.73 18.32 20.33
CA LEU A 902 4.93 18.40 19.50
C LEU A 902 6.21 18.19 20.33
N LEU A 903 6.25 18.73 21.55
CA LEU A 903 7.39 18.54 22.45
C LEU A 903 7.58 17.05 22.80
N LEU A 904 6.49 16.35 23.13
CA LEU A 904 6.57 14.92 23.48
C LEU A 904 6.94 14.07 22.25
N LEU A 905 6.40 14.38 21.07
CA LEU A 905 6.82 13.76 19.81
C LEU A 905 8.32 13.93 19.57
N TRP A 906 8.83 15.16 19.72
CA TRP A 906 10.25 15.46 19.57
C TRP A 906 11.14 14.70 20.56
N ILE A 907 10.74 14.65 21.85
CA ILE A 907 11.49 13.94 22.91
C ILE A 907 11.53 12.42 22.63
N CYS A 908 10.43 11.86 22.14
CA CYS A 908 10.33 10.44 21.81
C CYS A 908 10.98 10.08 20.46
N GLY A 909 11.49 11.05 19.68
CA GLY A 909 12.13 10.82 18.39
C GLY A 909 11.17 10.48 17.26
N HIS A 910 9.87 10.78 17.42
CA HIS A 910 8.87 10.59 16.38
C HIS A 910 8.69 11.84 15.51
N THR A 911 8.33 11.60 14.25
CA THR A 911 8.11 12.63 13.24
C THR A 911 6.67 13.18 13.25
N LEU A 912 6.50 14.38 12.69
CA LEU A 912 5.18 14.91 12.38
C LEU A 912 4.69 14.25 11.09
N ASN A 913 3.86 13.23 11.23
CA ASN A 913 3.25 12.47 10.15
C ASN A 913 1.73 12.59 10.18
N LEU A 914 1.06 11.97 9.21
CA LEU A 914 -0.39 12.00 9.11
C LEU A 914 -1.09 11.53 10.39
N MET A 915 -0.59 10.49 11.06
CA MET A 915 -1.17 9.96 12.30
C MET A 915 -0.98 10.91 13.49
N SER A 916 0.21 11.48 13.65
CA SER A 916 0.46 12.47 14.73
C SER A 916 -0.33 13.76 14.51
N ALA A 917 -0.47 14.21 13.26
CA ALA A 917 -1.24 15.41 12.93
C ALA A 917 -2.74 15.23 13.25
N ILE A 918 -3.31 14.05 12.96
CA ILE A 918 -4.67 13.71 13.38
C ILE A 918 -4.76 13.64 14.89
N GLY A 919 -3.78 13.05 15.57
CA GLY A 919 -3.69 13.09 17.03
C GLY A 919 -3.77 14.50 17.59
N LEU A 920 -3.07 15.45 16.98
CA LEU A 920 -3.14 16.88 17.35
C LEU A 920 -4.55 17.47 17.17
N ILE A 921 -5.17 17.23 15.99
CA ILE A 921 -6.51 17.72 15.66
C ILE A 921 -7.54 17.16 16.65
N VAL A 922 -7.51 15.85 16.88
CA VAL A 922 -8.42 15.14 17.77
C VAL A 922 -8.30 15.62 19.20
N THR A 923 -7.08 15.82 19.67
CA THR A 923 -6.81 16.26 21.04
C THR A 923 -7.38 17.64 21.31
N CYS A 924 -7.35 18.56 20.33
CA CYS A 924 -7.99 19.85 20.43
C CYS A 924 -9.49 19.73 20.78
N GLY A 925 -10.20 18.75 20.23
CA GLY A 925 -11.62 18.52 20.53
C GLY A 925 -11.88 17.89 21.90
N ILE A 926 -10.96 17.07 22.39
CA ILE A 926 -11.12 16.35 23.67
C ILE A 926 -10.84 17.24 24.85
N ILE A 927 -9.72 17.98 24.86
CA ILE A 927 -9.29 18.80 26.00
C ILE A 927 -10.26 19.96 26.24
N ILE A 928 -10.76 20.58 25.19
CA ILE A 928 -11.75 21.65 25.25
C ILE A 928 -12.99 21.24 26.06
N ASN A 929 -13.35 19.96 26.08
CA ASN A 929 -14.47 19.43 26.84
C ASN A 929 -14.35 19.71 28.35
N ASP A 930 -13.16 19.54 28.94
CA ASP A 930 -12.90 19.80 30.35
C ASP A 930 -13.08 21.30 30.67
N SER A 931 -12.60 22.17 29.80
CA SER A 931 -12.75 23.61 29.93
C SER A 931 -14.20 24.07 29.77
N ILE A 932 -14.98 23.44 28.88
CA ILE A 932 -16.44 23.72 28.72
C ILE A 932 -17.19 23.42 30.02
N LEU A 933 -17.00 22.21 30.56
CA LEU A 933 -17.69 21.78 31.79
C LEU A 933 -17.35 22.66 32.97
N LYS A 934 -16.12 23.16 33.07
CA LYS A 934 -15.68 24.06 34.12
C LYS A 934 -16.28 25.45 33.98
N LEU A 935 -16.23 26.04 32.78
CA LEU A 935 -16.82 27.39 32.56
C LEU A 935 -18.33 27.38 32.72
N ASP A 936 -19.00 26.30 32.29
CA ASP A 936 -20.45 26.17 32.50
C ASP A 936 -20.79 26.13 34.00
N ALA A 937 -20.04 25.38 34.80
CA ALA A 937 -20.20 25.36 36.26
C ALA A 937 -19.93 26.74 36.90
N ILE A 938 -18.91 27.50 36.42
CA ILE A 938 -18.67 28.88 36.91
C ILE A 938 -19.84 29.78 36.54
N ASN A 939 -20.37 29.73 35.33
CA ASN A 939 -21.48 30.52 34.87
C ASN A 939 -22.77 30.22 35.66
N GLU A 940 -23.04 28.96 35.97
CA GLU A 940 -24.17 28.53 36.79
C GLU A 940 -24.12 29.13 38.22
N LEU A 941 -22.95 29.04 38.88
CA LEU A 941 -22.74 29.58 40.20
C LEU A 941 -22.83 31.12 40.22
N ARG A 942 -22.34 31.81 39.17
CA ARG A 942 -22.51 33.25 39.00
C ARG A 942 -23.97 33.64 38.82
N ARG A 943 -24.72 32.90 38.02
CA ARG A 943 -26.18 33.13 37.86
C ARG A 943 -26.95 32.89 39.15
N ALA A 944 -26.42 32.02 40.05
CA ALA A 944 -26.96 31.81 41.40
C ALA A 944 -26.57 32.93 42.39
N GLY A 945 -25.81 33.96 41.97
CA GLY A 945 -25.44 35.13 42.79
C GLY A 945 -24.14 35.00 43.57
N MET A 946 -23.29 33.98 43.26
CA MET A 946 -22.00 33.79 43.93
C MET A 946 -20.94 34.78 43.40
N PRO A 947 -20.08 35.36 44.25
CA PRO A 947 -18.97 36.21 43.81
C PRO A 947 -18.03 35.50 42.86
N LEU A 948 -17.47 36.18 41.84
CA LEU A 948 -16.67 35.59 40.76
C LEU A 948 -15.53 34.68 41.26
N LEU A 949 -14.75 35.12 42.25
CA LEU A 949 -13.62 34.34 42.75
C LEU A 949 -14.07 33.09 43.51
N GLU A 950 -15.12 33.21 44.34
CA GLU A 950 -15.71 32.07 45.04
C GLU A 950 -16.35 31.08 44.07
N ALA A 951 -17.03 31.60 43.04
CA ALA A 951 -17.60 30.74 41.98
C ALA A 951 -16.52 29.94 41.23
N ILE A 952 -15.34 30.53 40.98
CA ILE A 952 -14.20 29.85 40.36
C ILE A 952 -13.67 28.72 41.27
N HIS A 953 -13.45 28.95 42.52
CA HIS A 953 -13.00 27.97 43.50
C HIS A 953 -14.00 26.81 43.65
N GLU A 954 -15.26 27.13 43.85
CA GLU A 954 -16.32 26.14 44.08
C GLU A 954 -16.60 25.29 42.81
N ALA A 955 -16.66 25.93 41.62
CA ALA A 955 -16.79 25.21 40.36
C ALA A 955 -15.62 24.25 40.13
N GLY A 956 -14.40 24.72 40.45
CA GLY A 956 -13.22 23.88 40.31
C GLY A 956 -13.23 22.67 41.25
N ARG A 957 -13.60 22.85 42.52
CA ARG A 957 -13.73 21.73 43.48
C ARG A 957 -14.77 20.70 43.02
N ARG A 958 -15.92 21.18 42.52
CA ARG A 958 -16.99 20.30 42.00
C ARG A 958 -16.57 19.49 40.79
N ARG A 959 -15.75 20.06 39.90
CA ARG A 959 -15.36 19.44 38.64
C ARG A 959 -13.96 18.79 38.65
N LEU A 960 -13.19 18.94 39.75
CA LEU A 960 -11.82 18.42 39.85
C LEU A 960 -11.72 16.93 39.61
N ARG A 961 -12.53 16.13 40.32
CA ARG A 961 -12.52 14.68 40.20
C ARG A 961 -12.92 14.18 38.79
N PRO A 962 -14.07 14.62 38.23
CA PRO A 962 -14.42 14.27 36.88
C PRO A 962 -13.32 14.58 35.89
N ILE A 963 -12.75 15.78 35.86
CA ILE A 963 -11.73 16.22 34.91
C ILE A 963 -10.46 15.39 35.04
N ILE A 964 -9.91 15.16 36.23
CA ILE A 964 -8.72 14.32 36.38
C ILE A 964 -9.01 12.87 35.99
N MET A 965 -10.20 12.37 36.29
CA MET A 965 -10.58 10.99 35.97
C MET A 965 -10.73 10.78 34.47
N THR A 966 -11.39 11.70 33.73
CA THR A 966 -11.54 11.65 32.27
C THR A 966 -10.18 11.71 31.59
N SER A 967 -9.33 12.66 31.97
CA SER A 967 -8.00 12.79 31.39
C SER A 967 -7.13 11.54 31.62
N LEU A 968 -7.11 11.01 32.83
CA LEU A 968 -6.36 9.78 33.15
C LEU A 968 -6.92 8.56 32.43
N THR A 969 -8.24 8.42 32.33
CA THR A 969 -8.84 7.27 31.61
C THR A 969 -8.51 7.31 30.13
N THR A 970 -8.51 8.46 29.48
CA THR A 970 -8.13 8.62 28.08
C THR A 970 -6.65 8.36 27.88
N ILE A 971 -5.77 8.89 28.74
CA ILE A 971 -4.32 8.59 28.68
C ILE A 971 -4.08 7.08 28.83
N PHE A 972 -4.65 6.45 29.86
CA PHE A 972 -4.45 5.01 30.10
C PHE A 972 -5.08 4.12 29.04
N ALA A 973 -6.11 4.57 28.32
CA ALA A 973 -6.66 3.87 27.16
C ALA A 973 -5.64 3.78 26.01
N MET A 974 -4.77 4.79 25.85
CA MET A 974 -3.75 4.85 24.79
C MET A 974 -2.44 4.15 25.18
N VAL A 975 -2.17 3.97 26.49
CA VAL A 975 -0.91 3.37 26.98
C VAL A 975 -0.62 1.99 26.37
N PRO A 976 -1.58 1.05 26.21
CA PRO A 976 -1.29 -0.26 25.60
C PRO A 976 -0.69 -0.15 24.20
N LEU A 977 -1.11 0.83 23.39
CA LEU A 977 -0.61 1.05 22.04
C LEU A 977 0.89 1.44 22.00
N LEU A 978 1.43 2.00 23.06
CA LEU A 978 2.85 2.39 23.12
C LEU A 978 3.79 1.19 23.32
N PHE A 979 3.31 0.10 23.91
CA PHE A 979 4.09 -1.08 24.27
C PHE A 979 3.88 -2.27 23.33
N SER A 980 2.99 -2.16 22.38
CA SER A 980 2.76 -3.17 21.35
C SER A 980 3.69 -2.93 20.17
N PHE A 981 4.17 -4.04 19.54
CA PHE A 981 5.12 -4.03 18.43
C PHE A 981 4.50 -4.69 17.19
N ASP A 982 3.23 -4.39 16.92
CA ASP A 982 2.54 -4.82 15.72
C ASP A 982 2.29 -3.63 14.79
N MET A 983 2.09 -3.90 13.50
CA MET A 983 1.87 -2.89 12.46
C MET A 983 0.75 -1.89 12.83
N GLY A 984 -0.37 -2.40 13.37
CA GLY A 984 -1.50 -1.54 13.76
C GLY A 984 -1.18 -0.61 14.91
N SER A 985 -0.44 -1.11 15.91
CA SER A 985 0.00 -0.30 17.07
C SER A 985 1.10 0.69 16.68
N GLU A 986 2.05 0.27 15.83
CA GLU A 986 3.13 1.16 15.33
C GLU A 986 2.57 2.37 14.58
N LEU A 987 1.56 2.17 13.75
CA LEU A 987 0.83 3.24 13.08
C LEU A 987 0.18 4.22 14.08
N GLN A 988 -0.30 3.71 15.23
CA GLN A 988 -1.02 4.51 16.23
C GLN A 988 -0.10 5.12 17.29
N LYS A 989 1.16 4.71 17.40
CA LYS A 989 2.13 5.25 18.38
C LYS A 989 2.26 6.77 18.28
N PRO A 990 2.52 7.39 17.10
CA PRO A 990 2.66 8.84 17.00
C PRO A 990 1.39 9.60 17.40
N LEU A 991 0.22 9.08 17.01
CA LEU A 991 -1.08 9.60 17.42
C LEU A 991 -1.23 9.55 18.95
N SER A 992 -0.94 8.39 19.55
CA SER A 992 -1.06 8.17 21.00
C SER A 992 -0.11 9.08 21.80
N ILE A 993 1.14 9.25 21.33
CA ILE A 993 2.14 10.13 21.95
C ILE A 993 1.70 11.58 21.89
N ALA A 994 1.21 12.04 20.72
CA ALA A 994 0.68 13.40 20.56
C ALA A 994 -0.48 13.67 21.54
N MET A 995 -1.41 12.72 21.63
CA MET A 995 -2.56 12.84 22.53
C MET A 995 -2.15 12.84 24.01
N ILE A 996 -1.28 11.94 24.43
CA ILE A 996 -0.80 11.88 25.82
C ILE A 996 -0.08 13.17 26.18
N GLY A 997 0.77 13.69 25.28
CA GLY A 997 1.48 14.95 25.48
C GLY A 997 0.55 16.14 25.70
N ALA A 998 -0.40 16.30 24.79
CA ALA A 998 -1.37 17.38 24.88
C ALA A 998 -2.28 17.24 26.12
N MET A 999 -2.86 16.06 26.37
CA MET A 999 -3.78 15.84 27.48
C MET A 999 -3.12 15.99 28.85
N SER A 1000 -1.84 15.62 29.00
CA SER A 1000 -1.12 15.77 30.27
C SER A 1000 -1.01 17.21 30.71
N VAL A 1001 -0.79 18.13 29.78
CA VAL A 1001 -0.67 19.56 30.06
C VAL A 1001 -2.02 20.29 29.96
N GLY A 1002 -2.83 19.94 28.97
CA GLY A 1002 -4.15 20.53 28.74
C GLY A 1002 -5.05 20.41 29.97
N THR A 1003 -5.06 19.28 30.67
CA THR A 1003 -5.79 19.13 31.94
C THR A 1003 -5.34 20.15 32.98
N LEU A 1004 -4.04 20.43 33.08
CA LEU A 1004 -3.52 21.43 34.00
C LEU A 1004 -3.91 22.84 33.56
N VAL A 1005 -3.86 23.11 32.26
CA VAL A 1005 -4.28 24.42 31.70
C VAL A 1005 -5.76 24.66 31.93
N SER A 1006 -6.62 23.69 31.67
CA SER A 1006 -8.05 23.74 31.92
C SER A 1006 -8.35 23.96 33.39
N LEU A 1007 -7.64 23.29 34.30
CA LEU A 1007 -7.89 23.43 35.74
C LEU A 1007 -7.41 24.74 36.32
N PHE A 1008 -6.29 25.32 35.88
CA PHE A 1008 -5.63 26.42 36.54
C PHE A 1008 -5.57 27.72 35.70
N ILE A 1009 -5.31 27.62 34.41
CA ILE A 1009 -5.03 28.76 33.53
C ILE A 1009 -6.32 29.37 32.95
N ILE A 1010 -7.23 28.55 32.43
CA ILE A 1010 -8.49 28.98 31.86
C ILE A 1010 -9.34 29.82 32.86
N PRO A 1011 -9.48 29.42 34.15
CA PRO A 1011 -10.16 30.22 35.15
C PRO A 1011 -9.49 31.57 35.42
N LEU A 1012 -8.15 31.64 35.32
CA LEU A 1012 -7.44 32.93 35.49
C LEU A 1012 -7.75 33.89 34.32
N ILE A 1013 -7.78 33.39 33.08
CA ILE A 1013 -8.12 34.17 31.88
C ILE A 1013 -9.58 34.63 31.98
N TYR A 1014 -10.51 33.74 32.39
CA TYR A 1014 -11.88 34.06 32.58
C TYR A 1014 -12.04 35.16 33.63
N TRP A 1015 -11.35 35.07 34.80
CA TRP A 1015 -11.34 36.09 35.82
C TRP A 1015 -10.79 37.43 35.30
N PHE A 1016 -9.72 37.39 34.47
CA PHE A 1016 -9.11 38.61 33.94
C PHE A 1016 -10.07 39.43 33.06
N ILE A 1017 -10.89 38.73 32.25
CA ILE A 1017 -11.86 39.34 31.34
C ILE A 1017 -13.07 39.86 32.12
N TYR A 1018 -13.63 39.06 33.04
CA TYR A 1018 -14.90 39.34 33.70
C TYR A 1018 -14.78 40.09 35.06
N ARG A 1019 -13.55 40.36 35.57
CA ARG A 1019 -13.31 41.05 36.85
C ARG A 1019 -13.89 42.45 36.91
N LYS A 1020 -14.13 43.15 35.79
CA LYS A 1020 -14.67 44.48 35.68
C LYS A 1020 -16.20 44.52 35.56
N GLU A 1021 -16.82 43.41 35.23
CA GLU A 1021 -18.28 43.30 35.23
C GLU A 1021 -18.75 43.26 36.70
N ARG A 1022 -19.46 44.29 37.15
CA ARG A 1022 -20.20 44.24 38.41
C ARG A 1022 -21.37 43.28 38.25
N ALA A 1023 -21.55 42.34 39.19
CA ALA A 1023 -22.64 41.35 39.24
C ALA A 1023 -24.01 41.96 39.06
#